data_3c1d540fec9406db630efbecdbf4adac
#
_entry.id   3c1d540fec9406db630efbecdbf4adac
#
_cell.length_a   1.000
_cell.length_b   1.000
_cell.length_c   1.000
_cell.angle_alpha   90.00
_cell.angle_beta   90.00
_cell.angle_gamma   90.00
#
_symmetry.space_group_name_H-M   'P 1'
#
loop_
_entity.id
_entity.type
_entity.pdbx_description
1 polymer ?
#
loop_
_entity_poly.entity_id
_entity_poly.type
_entity_poly.pdbx_seq_one_letter_code
_entity_poly.pdbx_strand_id
1 'polypeptide(L)'
;MKKIFNLLAIASVLGSMTACTEILDQSPTNQLSSGTMWTTENSVDQGVIGVYYSLRNPFPGNQVVGESLSIGYYGFDAWGMGGQGEYGMQNLFTASVNPSNNVFLSIWQWCYNGVHRANAAIAGIPGAPIDEEKKARLVAECKILRAYFYDRLNILFGNSGVANDGNGIGVPLYTEPVDPDQCDKVQSSEAEVWAQVIQDLTDAINEPALPDNQIGGEGRVSKGTAYALRGRAYLITKQYDKAVADFEQVDNCGYSLFQGGYKELFKQENERCEEMVMSLQYIEDPTGYGSRLQKYCAAFTQGSQDGRGCWTDLQVTPALVNLYEEINPDGTVKDFAWEDYLGDAWTYVTNKEASEGHTRYRKVFFLRDKYVNGMEVHSTVTAAIDAALADFPADIQAYYLPEGNEARLKAAYANRDPRLAYNVVTPYADYLGVNSNSTAEGWYTYRYPVTGKNYFDQANAEPNANPNLPDNYYASGYCNAQAEFKYIHRKFVGEGLEYMRRQDNPIDEPIIRYADVLLMEAEAEVEQGHLPEAMALVKQIRDRVGIPTPAEKFADQETARNYVRDERRREFVNEGINFFDEMRWRTLKETKFSQVCAQHAWGGTESTGGTTYNWIGDQWYTWPVPKSEIELNPAMTPTPGWEY
;
A
#
# COMPACT_ATOMS: atom_id res chain seq x y z
N MET A 1 -40.44 -67.30 28.00
CA MET A 1 -39.30 -66.46 28.34
C MET A 1 -38.52 -65.93 27.13
N LYS A 2 -38.23 -66.69 26.08
CA LYS A 2 -37.45 -66.15 24.88
C LYS A 2 -38.17 -65.04 24.09
N LYS A 3 -39.52 -64.98 24.03
CA LYS A 3 -40.26 -63.95 23.33
C LYS A 3 -40.36 -62.61 24.06
N ILE A 4 -40.21 -62.60 25.39
CA ILE A 4 -40.24 -61.39 26.22
C ILE A 4 -38.83 -60.73 26.19
N PHE A 5 -37.76 -61.53 26.08
CA PHE A 5 -36.38 -61.01 25.95
C PHE A 5 -36.14 -60.33 24.60
N ASN A 6 -36.74 -60.82 23.51
CA ASN A 6 -36.64 -60.19 22.21
C ASN A 6 -37.41 -58.86 22.09
N LEU A 7 -38.54 -58.71 22.79
CA LEU A 7 -39.32 -57.45 22.82
C LEU A 7 -38.62 -56.38 23.68
N LEU A 8 -37.94 -56.77 24.76
CA LEU A 8 -37.15 -55.85 25.59
C LEU A 8 -35.85 -55.41 24.88
N ALA A 9 -35.24 -56.28 24.07
CA ALA A 9 -34.08 -55.95 23.28
C ALA A 9 -34.40 -54.98 22.11
N ILE A 10 -35.59 -55.11 21.49
CA ILE A 10 -36.06 -54.19 20.43
C ILE A 10 -36.45 -52.84 21.03
N ALA A 11 -37.09 -52.81 22.21
CA ALA A 11 -37.42 -51.57 22.89
C ALA A 11 -36.20 -50.77 23.37
N SER A 12 -35.09 -51.46 23.78
CA SER A 12 -33.86 -50.78 24.16
C SER A 12 -33.05 -50.24 22.96
N VAL A 13 -33.15 -50.85 21.78
CA VAL A 13 -32.51 -50.35 20.55
C VAL A 13 -33.27 -49.16 19.95
N LEU A 14 -34.63 -49.13 20.07
CA LEU A 14 -35.42 -47.98 19.62
C LEU A 14 -35.34 -46.78 20.59
N GLY A 15 -35.11 -47.01 21.88
CA GLY A 15 -34.85 -45.94 22.86
C GLY A 15 -33.47 -45.29 22.77
N SER A 16 -32.48 -45.98 22.18
CA SER A 16 -31.14 -45.43 22.00
C SER A 16 -30.94 -44.63 20.69
N MET A 17 -31.90 -44.71 19.75
CA MET A 17 -31.81 -43.90 18.52
C MET A 17 -32.37 -42.47 18.65
N THR A 18 -33.17 -42.18 19.69
CA THR A 18 -33.69 -40.83 19.95
C THR A 18 -32.77 -40.01 20.88
N ALA A 19 -31.83 -40.65 21.57
CA ALA A 19 -30.88 -39.95 22.48
C ALA A 19 -29.62 -39.43 21.80
N CYS A 20 -29.37 -39.77 20.52
CA CYS A 20 -28.16 -39.36 19.81
C CYS A 20 -28.32 -38.10 18.97
N THR A 21 -29.55 -37.60 18.75
CA THR A 21 -29.73 -36.36 17.97
C THR A 21 -29.44 -35.11 18.78
N GLU A 22 -29.75 -35.09 20.09
CA GLU A 22 -29.45 -33.93 20.95
C GLU A 22 -27.97 -33.76 21.29
N ILE A 23 -27.16 -34.84 21.20
CA ILE A 23 -25.69 -34.76 21.46
C ILE A 23 -24.94 -34.26 20.23
N LEU A 24 -25.47 -34.39 19.03
CA LEU A 24 -24.89 -33.89 17.78
C LEU A 24 -25.23 -32.41 17.53
N ASP A 25 -26.23 -31.87 18.19
CA ASP A 25 -26.69 -30.47 18.09
C ASP A 25 -26.11 -29.57 19.21
N GLN A 26 -25.06 -29.96 19.87
CA GLN A 26 -24.40 -29.08 20.85
C GLN A 26 -23.61 -27.98 20.14
N SER A 27 -24.20 -26.81 20.04
CA SER A 27 -23.45 -25.60 19.74
C SER A 27 -22.38 -25.37 20.82
N PRO A 28 -21.11 -25.09 20.47
CA PRO A 28 -20.08 -24.76 21.46
C PRO A 28 -20.55 -23.60 22.33
N THR A 29 -20.67 -23.83 23.64
CA THR A 29 -21.14 -22.81 24.60
C THR A 29 -20.17 -21.66 24.81
N ASN A 30 -18.95 -21.78 24.30
CA ASN A 30 -17.85 -20.82 24.41
C ASN A 30 -17.44 -20.20 23.05
N GLN A 31 -18.18 -20.47 21.98
CA GLN A 31 -17.97 -19.85 20.66
C GLN A 31 -19.32 -19.36 20.13
N LEU A 32 -19.30 -18.17 19.49
CA LEU A 32 -20.47 -17.65 18.78
C LEU A 32 -20.73 -18.53 17.54
N SER A 33 -21.92 -19.10 17.46
CA SER A 33 -22.41 -19.85 16.30
C SER A 33 -23.41 -19.00 15.51
N SER A 34 -23.72 -19.39 14.27
CA SER A 34 -24.74 -18.72 13.46
C SER A 34 -26.09 -18.61 14.19
N GLY A 35 -26.44 -19.58 15.04
CA GLY A 35 -27.66 -19.57 15.84
C GLY A 35 -27.64 -18.65 17.08
N THR A 36 -26.49 -18.17 17.51
CA THR A 36 -26.32 -17.32 18.72
C THR A 36 -25.80 -15.92 18.42
N MET A 37 -25.27 -15.68 17.23
CA MET A 37 -24.62 -14.42 16.85
C MET A 37 -25.54 -13.20 16.96
N TRP A 38 -26.83 -13.34 16.64
CA TRP A 38 -27.78 -12.21 16.54
C TRP A 38 -28.79 -12.18 17.68
N THR A 39 -28.49 -12.81 18.82
CA THR A 39 -29.44 -13.00 19.94
C THR A 39 -29.22 -12.03 21.11
N THR A 40 -28.11 -11.30 21.18
CA THR A 40 -27.83 -10.30 22.19
C THR A 40 -27.14 -9.10 21.56
N GLU A 41 -27.24 -7.93 22.19
CA GLU A 41 -26.56 -6.71 21.72
C GLU A 41 -25.05 -6.90 21.58
N ASN A 42 -24.40 -7.48 22.57
CA ASN A 42 -22.96 -7.74 22.52
C ASN A 42 -22.57 -8.68 21.37
N SER A 43 -23.35 -9.73 21.10
CA SER A 43 -23.05 -10.64 20.00
C SER A 43 -23.29 -9.99 18.62
N VAL A 44 -24.26 -9.09 18.50
CA VAL A 44 -24.47 -8.26 17.30
C VAL A 44 -23.28 -7.35 17.05
N ASP A 45 -22.81 -6.62 18.08
CA ASP A 45 -21.64 -5.75 17.96
C ASP A 45 -20.38 -6.55 17.56
N GLN A 46 -20.17 -7.72 18.15
CA GLN A 46 -19.07 -8.62 17.76
C GLN A 46 -19.20 -9.13 16.32
N GLY A 47 -20.41 -9.43 15.86
CA GLY A 47 -20.68 -9.83 14.49
C GLY A 47 -20.31 -8.74 13.49
N VAL A 48 -20.68 -7.48 13.76
CA VAL A 48 -20.33 -6.33 12.93
C VAL A 48 -18.81 -6.05 12.99
N ILE A 49 -18.19 -6.10 14.17
CA ILE A 49 -16.72 -6.00 14.30
C ILE A 49 -16.03 -7.10 13.47
N GLY A 50 -16.63 -8.30 13.40
CA GLY A 50 -16.15 -9.36 12.52
C GLY A 50 -16.14 -9.01 11.03
N VAL A 51 -17.07 -8.14 10.57
CA VAL A 51 -17.05 -7.59 9.20
C VAL A 51 -15.89 -6.60 9.04
N TYR A 52 -15.72 -5.66 9.98
CA TYR A 52 -14.57 -4.72 9.99
C TYR A 52 -13.23 -5.46 10.05
N TYR A 53 -13.13 -6.53 10.85
CA TYR A 53 -11.91 -7.35 10.91
C TYR A 53 -11.50 -7.89 9.54
N SER A 54 -12.47 -8.12 8.65
CA SER A 54 -12.19 -8.58 7.28
C SER A 54 -11.52 -7.51 6.39
N LEU A 55 -11.39 -6.26 6.83
CA LEU A 55 -10.56 -5.26 6.14
C LEU A 55 -9.06 -5.62 6.19
N ARG A 56 -8.65 -6.45 7.14
CA ARG A 56 -7.27 -6.93 7.26
C ARG A 56 -7.01 -8.02 6.24
N ASN A 57 -6.06 -7.78 5.37
CA ASN A 57 -5.69 -8.65 4.27
C ASN A 57 -4.85 -9.85 4.74
N PRO A 58 -5.03 -11.05 4.18
CA PRO A 58 -4.12 -12.15 4.46
C PRO A 58 -2.73 -11.86 3.90
N PHE A 59 -1.72 -12.20 4.69
CA PHE A 59 -0.32 -12.10 4.32
C PHE A 59 0.37 -13.44 4.59
N PRO A 60 1.35 -13.86 3.79
CA PRO A 60 2.03 -15.14 3.99
C PRO A 60 2.52 -15.35 5.42
N GLY A 61 2.51 -16.61 5.88
CA GLY A 61 2.86 -16.96 7.26
C GLY A 61 1.72 -16.80 8.27
N ASN A 62 0.46 -16.89 7.83
CA ASN A 62 -0.76 -16.72 8.65
C ASN A 62 -0.86 -15.34 9.32
N GLN A 63 -0.30 -14.33 8.69
CA GLN A 63 -0.37 -12.95 9.14
C GLN A 63 -1.53 -12.25 8.44
N VAL A 64 -2.02 -11.19 9.03
CA VAL A 64 -2.98 -10.28 8.41
C VAL A 64 -2.45 -8.85 8.48
N VAL A 65 -2.61 -8.10 7.42
CA VAL A 65 -2.02 -6.77 7.22
C VAL A 65 -2.99 -5.89 6.43
N GLY A 66 -2.68 -4.61 6.25
CA GLY A 66 -3.43 -3.73 5.36
C GLY A 66 -3.06 -3.90 3.88
N GLU A 67 -3.82 -3.26 3.01
CA GLU A 67 -3.59 -3.28 1.57
C GLU A 67 -2.24 -2.66 1.18
N SER A 68 -1.81 -1.63 1.90
CA SER A 68 -0.53 -0.98 1.69
C SER A 68 0.65 -1.96 1.72
N LEU A 69 0.65 -2.92 2.63
CA LEU A 69 1.68 -3.95 2.72
C LEU A 69 1.41 -5.14 1.80
N SER A 70 0.15 -5.57 1.65
CA SER A 70 -0.17 -6.80 0.91
C SER A 70 -0.19 -6.62 -0.60
N ILE A 71 -0.63 -5.46 -1.09
CA ILE A 71 -0.86 -5.17 -2.50
C ILE A 71 -0.07 -3.95 -3.00
N GLY A 72 0.17 -2.97 -2.12
CA GLY A 72 0.73 -1.67 -2.52
C GLY A 72 2.05 -1.75 -3.28
N TYR A 73 2.90 -2.73 -2.99
CA TYR A 73 4.18 -2.88 -3.67
C TYR A 73 4.06 -3.45 -5.12
N TYR A 74 2.89 -3.88 -5.55
CA TYR A 74 2.69 -4.27 -6.97
C TYR A 74 2.64 -3.06 -7.89
N GLY A 75 2.33 -1.87 -7.37
CA GLY A 75 2.28 -0.64 -8.13
C GLY A 75 3.64 0.01 -8.41
N PHE A 76 3.58 1.24 -8.91
CA PHE A 76 4.72 2.02 -9.35
C PHE A 76 5.67 2.44 -8.22
N ASP A 77 5.14 2.77 -7.06
CA ASP A 77 5.84 3.45 -5.97
C ASP A 77 6.67 2.52 -5.07
N ALA A 78 6.54 1.21 -5.20
CA ALA A 78 7.28 0.28 -4.36
C ALA A 78 7.90 -0.88 -5.14
N TRP A 79 9.12 -1.26 -4.70
CA TRP A 79 9.78 -2.50 -5.08
C TRP A 79 9.71 -3.48 -3.91
N GLY A 80 9.26 -4.70 -4.18
CA GLY A 80 9.57 -5.82 -3.30
C GLY A 80 11.03 -6.24 -3.48
N MET A 81 11.64 -6.84 -2.46
CA MET A 81 12.99 -7.38 -2.57
C MET A 81 13.06 -8.52 -3.57
N GLY A 82 13.95 -8.37 -4.56
CA GLY A 82 14.29 -9.46 -5.46
C GLY A 82 14.96 -10.61 -4.68
N GLY A 83 14.42 -11.82 -4.78
CA GLY A 83 15.06 -13.04 -4.29
C GLY A 83 14.51 -13.65 -3.00
N GLN A 84 13.62 -13.02 -2.27
CA GLN A 84 12.96 -13.68 -1.15
C GLN A 84 11.64 -14.34 -1.60
N GLY A 85 11.71 -15.61 -1.95
CA GLY A 85 10.54 -16.43 -2.22
C GLY A 85 9.64 -16.67 -1.00
N GLU A 86 9.96 -16.04 0.14
CA GLU A 86 9.29 -16.23 1.41
C GLU A 86 7.80 -15.83 1.36
N TYR A 87 7.43 -14.90 0.46
CA TYR A 87 6.08 -14.38 0.43
C TYR A 87 5.31 -14.65 -0.87
N GLY A 88 5.89 -15.38 -1.81
CA GLY A 88 5.21 -15.75 -3.07
C GLY A 88 4.87 -14.61 -4.02
N MET A 89 5.01 -13.39 -3.58
CA MET A 89 4.58 -12.18 -4.26
C MET A 89 5.48 -11.82 -5.45
N GLN A 90 6.76 -12.13 -5.36
CA GLN A 90 7.71 -11.90 -6.45
C GLN A 90 7.42 -12.76 -7.67
N ASN A 91 6.84 -13.93 -7.46
CA ASN A 91 6.47 -14.82 -8.55
C ASN A 91 5.37 -14.21 -9.44
N LEU A 92 4.62 -13.21 -8.96
CA LEU A 92 3.66 -12.49 -9.77
C LEU A 92 4.30 -11.75 -10.96
N PHE A 93 5.53 -11.26 -10.80
CA PHE A 93 6.23 -10.49 -11.82
C PHE A 93 7.15 -11.34 -12.70
N THR A 94 7.07 -12.65 -12.60
CA THR A 94 7.86 -13.59 -13.40
C THR A 94 7.03 -14.18 -14.54
N ALA A 95 7.72 -14.69 -15.57
CA ALA A 95 7.06 -15.38 -16.68
C ALA A 95 6.36 -16.70 -16.28
N SER A 96 6.61 -17.19 -15.06
CA SER A 96 6.01 -18.43 -14.55
C SER A 96 4.71 -18.21 -13.77
N VAL A 97 4.23 -16.97 -13.64
CA VAL A 97 2.97 -16.68 -12.97
C VAL A 97 1.80 -17.38 -13.68
N ASN A 98 0.92 -18.00 -12.90
CA ASN A 98 -0.21 -18.76 -13.42
C ASN A 98 -1.37 -18.76 -12.39
N PRO A 99 -2.58 -19.21 -12.77
CA PRO A 99 -3.76 -19.19 -11.90
C PRO A 99 -3.67 -20.00 -10.60
N SER A 100 -2.64 -20.85 -10.44
CA SER A 100 -2.38 -21.58 -9.19
C SER A 100 -1.56 -20.78 -8.17
N ASN A 101 -1.15 -19.54 -8.50
CA ASN A 101 -0.41 -18.72 -7.56
C ASN A 101 -1.27 -18.40 -6.32
N ASN A 102 -0.72 -18.69 -5.15
CA ASN A 102 -1.44 -18.56 -3.88
C ASN A 102 -1.89 -17.12 -3.55
N VAL A 103 -1.25 -16.11 -4.11
CA VAL A 103 -1.65 -14.70 -3.91
C VAL A 103 -3.05 -14.47 -4.49
N PHE A 104 -3.35 -14.96 -5.68
CA PHE A 104 -4.69 -14.82 -6.28
C PHE A 104 -5.76 -15.48 -5.42
N LEU A 105 -5.50 -16.70 -4.95
CA LEU A 105 -6.42 -17.42 -4.07
C LEU A 105 -6.63 -16.69 -2.73
N SER A 106 -5.55 -16.23 -2.12
CA SER A 106 -5.62 -15.55 -0.81
C SER A 106 -6.46 -14.26 -0.89
N ILE A 107 -6.27 -13.46 -1.94
CA ILE A 107 -7.03 -12.21 -2.13
C ILE A 107 -8.50 -12.49 -2.49
N TRP A 108 -8.75 -13.48 -3.35
CA TRP A 108 -10.10 -13.92 -3.66
C TRP A 108 -10.86 -14.35 -2.40
N GLN A 109 -10.28 -15.25 -1.61
CA GLN A 109 -10.87 -15.73 -0.37
C GLN A 109 -11.02 -14.63 0.68
N TRP A 110 -10.08 -13.72 0.77
CA TRP A 110 -10.17 -12.56 1.65
C TRP A 110 -11.42 -11.73 1.36
N CYS A 111 -11.61 -11.32 0.11
CA CYS A 111 -12.76 -10.51 -0.29
C CYS A 111 -14.09 -11.27 -0.04
N TYR A 112 -14.18 -12.54 -0.45
CA TYR A 112 -15.39 -13.32 -0.24
C TYR A 112 -15.70 -13.62 1.23
N ASN A 113 -14.67 -13.75 2.10
CA ASN A 113 -14.88 -13.80 3.54
C ASN A 113 -15.54 -12.53 4.07
N GLY A 114 -15.10 -11.37 3.58
CA GLY A 114 -15.72 -10.08 3.90
C GLY A 114 -17.18 -10.01 3.44
N VAL A 115 -17.45 -10.39 2.19
CA VAL A 115 -18.82 -10.48 1.63
C VAL A 115 -19.70 -11.42 2.45
N HIS A 116 -19.22 -12.62 2.77
CA HIS A 116 -19.96 -13.61 3.54
C HIS A 116 -20.35 -13.07 4.92
N ARG A 117 -19.41 -12.46 5.65
CA ARG A 117 -19.69 -11.88 6.97
C ARG A 117 -20.65 -10.70 6.88
N ALA A 118 -20.50 -9.84 5.87
CA ALA A 118 -21.42 -8.73 5.63
C ALA A 118 -22.84 -9.24 5.32
N ASN A 119 -22.99 -10.26 4.47
CA ASN A 119 -24.29 -10.87 4.16
C ASN A 119 -24.94 -11.47 5.41
N ALA A 120 -24.18 -12.19 6.23
CA ALA A 120 -24.68 -12.75 7.49
C ALA A 120 -25.17 -11.66 8.46
N ALA A 121 -24.43 -10.56 8.55
CA ALA A 121 -24.80 -9.41 9.40
C ALA A 121 -26.05 -8.70 8.85
N ILE A 122 -26.11 -8.40 7.56
CA ILE A 122 -27.26 -7.74 6.91
C ILE A 122 -28.55 -8.56 7.09
N ALA A 123 -28.47 -9.90 7.00
CA ALA A 123 -29.59 -10.78 7.18
C ALA A 123 -29.98 -10.99 8.66
N GLY A 124 -29.00 -11.04 9.57
CA GLY A 124 -29.24 -11.38 10.97
C GLY A 124 -29.67 -10.21 11.86
N ILE A 125 -29.10 -9.02 11.64
CA ILE A 125 -29.34 -7.81 12.45
C ILE A 125 -30.83 -7.42 12.55
N PRO A 126 -31.65 -7.46 11.48
CA PRO A 126 -33.07 -7.09 11.57
C PRO A 126 -33.87 -7.88 12.60
N GLY A 127 -33.52 -9.15 12.83
CA GLY A 127 -34.16 -10.01 13.84
C GLY A 127 -33.57 -9.88 15.25
N ALA A 128 -32.53 -9.14 15.46
CA ALA A 128 -31.84 -9.04 16.74
C ALA A 128 -32.65 -8.20 17.76
N PRO A 129 -32.53 -8.48 19.08
CA PRO A 129 -33.26 -7.75 20.14
C PRO A 129 -32.49 -6.47 20.55
N ILE A 130 -32.29 -5.56 19.61
CA ILE A 130 -31.65 -4.25 19.82
C ILE A 130 -32.52 -3.13 19.26
N ASP A 131 -32.15 -1.88 19.55
CA ASP A 131 -32.86 -0.70 19.06
C ASP A 131 -32.93 -0.63 17.53
N GLU A 132 -34.04 -0.17 16.96
CA GLU A 132 -34.28 -0.15 15.52
C GLU A 132 -33.34 0.82 14.79
N GLU A 133 -33.02 1.98 15.38
CA GLU A 133 -32.06 2.93 14.82
C GLU A 133 -30.66 2.33 14.78
N LYS A 134 -30.25 1.62 15.84
CA LYS A 134 -28.98 0.88 15.87
C LYS A 134 -28.95 -0.21 14.80
N LYS A 135 -30.07 -0.97 14.61
CA LYS A 135 -30.16 -1.97 13.53
C LYS A 135 -29.92 -1.35 12.16
N ALA A 136 -30.65 -0.27 11.86
CA ALA A 136 -30.59 0.40 10.57
C ALA A 136 -29.17 0.90 10.28
N ARG A 137 -28.53 1.54 11.27
CA ARG A 137 -27.13 1.98 11.17
C ARG A 137 -26.17 0.83 10.89
N LEU A 138 -26.24 -0.25 11.69
CA LEU A 138 -25.31 -1.38 11.55
C LEU A 138 -25.48 -2.12 10.22
N VAL A 139 -26.70 -2.23 9.70
CA VAL A 139 -26.98 -2.77 8.35
C VAL A 139 -26.34 -1.87 7.29
N ALA A 140 -26.47 -0.55 7.40
CA ALA A 140 -25.86 0.39 6.47
C ALA A 140 -24.31 0.28 6.48
N GLU A 141 -23.69 0.20 7.67
CA GLU A 141 -22.25 -0.05 7.81
C GLU A 141 -21.83 -1.34 7.08
N CYS A 142 -22.57 -2.44 7.28
CA CYS A 142 -22.27 -3.73 6.63
C CYS A 142 -22.44 -3.67 5.10
N LYS A 143 -23.40 -2.87 4.58
CA LYS A 143 -23.54 -2.65 3.13
C LYS A 143 -22.35 -1.89 2.55
N ILE A 144 -21.84 -0.85 3.23
CA ILE A 144 -20.62 -0.13 2.81
C ILE A 144 -19.43 -1.09 2.74
N LEU A 145 -19.25 -1.93 3.76
CA LEU A 145 -18.15 -2.90 3.79
C LEU A 145 -18.30 -3.98 2.71
N ARG A 146 -19.53 -4.47 2.43
CA ARG A 146 -19.77 -5.39 1.32
C ARG A 146 -19.44 -4.77 -0.02
N ALA A 147 -19.86 -3.53 -0.24
CA ALA A 147 -19.53 -2.77 -1.44
C ALA A 147 -18.02 -2.62 -1.63
N TYR A 148 -17.27 -2.34 -0.56
CA TYR A 148 -15.81 -2.29 -0.60
C TYR A 148 -15.18 -3.60 -1.06
N PHE A 149 -15.64 -4.76 -0.56
CA PHE A 149 -15.09 -6.05 -0.98
C PHE A 149 -15.43 -6.38 -2.43
N TYR A 150 -16.64 -6.04 -2.92
CA TYR A 150 -16.99 -6.21 -4.32
C TYR A 150 -16.26 -5.23 -5.25
N ASP A 151 -15.96 -4.01 -4.82
CA ASP A 151 -15.08 -3.08 -5.52
C ASP A 151 -13.71 -3.71 -5.76
N ARG A 152 -13.10 -4.30 -4.72
CA ARG A 152 -11.79 -4.99 -4.82
C ARG A 152 -11.84 -6.21 -5.73
N LEU A 153 -12.86 -7.06 -5.57
CA LEU A 153 -13.06 -8.23 -6.43
C LEU A 153 -13.19 -7.84 -7.90
N ASN A 154 -14.00 -6.83 -8.19
CA ASN A 154 -14.29 -6.47 -9.57
C ASN A 154 -13.13 -5.77 -10.27
N ILE A 155 -12.36 -4.94 -9.54
CA ILE A 155 -11.13 -4.33 -10.07
C ILE A 155 -10.08 -5.40 -10.40
N LEU A 156 -9.90 -6.39 -9.53
CA LEU A 156 -8.83 -7.38 -9.69
C LEU A 156 -9.20 -8.52 -10.65
N PHE A 157 -10.42 -9.04 -10.56
CA PHE A 157 -10.85 -10.27 -11.23
C PHE A 157 -11.91 -10.05 -12.33
N GLY A 158 -12.42 -8.84 -12.50
CA GLY A 158 -13.26 -8.50 -13.64
C GLY A 158 -12.46 -8.48 -14.93
N ASN A 159 -12.91 -9.19 -15.98
CA ASN A 159 -12.07 -9.48 -17.14
C ASN A 159 -12.07 -8.42 -18.25
N SER A 160 -12.97 -7.45 -18.23
CA SER A 160 -12.92 -6.34 -19.17
C SER A 160 -11.84 -5.34 -18.79
N GLY A 161 -11.30 -5.47 -17.60
CA GLY A 161 -10.57 -4.40 -16.95
C GLY A 161 -11.42 -3.12 -16.92
N VAL A 162 -11.34 -2.37 -15.88
CA VAL A 162 -12.11 -1.11 -15.70
C VAL A 162 -11.87 -0.06 -16.81
N ALA A 163 -10.97 -0.34 -17.74
CA ALA A 163 -10.76 0.49 -18.94
C ALA A 163 -11.87 0.33 -19.99
N ASN A 164 -12.62 -0.76 -19.96
CA ASN A 164 -13.75 -1.01 -20.83
C ASN A 164 -15.05 -0.44 -20.22
N ASP A 165 -16.13 -0.64 -20.92
CA ASP A 165 -17.45 -0.07 -20.61
C ASP A 165 -18.30 -0.96 -19.68
N GLY A 166 -17.69 -1.85 -18.92
CA GLY A 166 -18.38 -2.77 -18.01
C GLY A 166 -19.05 -3.95 -18.69
N ASN A 167 -18.75 -4.26 -19.96
CA ASN A 167 -19.33 -5.37 -20.71
C ASN A 167 -18.59 -6.70 -20.49
N GLY A 168 -17.62 -6.74 -19.56
CA GLY A 168 -16.86 -7.93 -19.25
C GLY A 168 -17.55 -8.87 -18.27
N ILE A 169 -16.92 -10.02 -18.05
CA ILE A 169 -17.29 -10.95 -17.00
C ILE A 169 -16.72 -10.41 -15.68
N GLY A 170 -17.57 -10.26 -14.68
CA GLY A 170 -17.20 -9.90 -13.32
C GLY A 170 -16.92 -11.13 -12.46
N VAL A 171 -17.46 -11.12 -11.25
CA VAL A 171 -17.29 -12.18 -10.24
C VAL A 171 -18.64 -12.74 -9.80
N PRO A 172 -18.71 -13.93 -9.17
CA PRO A 172 -19.95 -14.45 -8.58
C PRO A 172 -20.54 -13.46 -7.56
N LEU A 173 -21.79 -13.07 -7.72
CA LEU A 173 -22.46 -12.07 -6.92
C LEU A 173 -23.37 -12.72 -5.87
N TYR A 174 -22.97 -12.69 -4.60
CA TYR A 174 -23.72 -13.15 -3.44
C TYR A 174 -24.19 -11.97 -2.60
N THR A 175 -25.48 -11.75 -2.52
CA THR A 175 -26.09 -10.64 -1.75
C THR A 175 -26.81 -11.12 -0.48
N GLU A 176 -26.86 -12.44 -0.28
CA GLU A 176 -27.49 -13.12 0.87
C GLU A 176 -26.51 -14.18 1.42
N PRO A 177 -26.69 -14.60 2.69
CA PRO A 177 -25.96 -15.75 3.21
C PRO A 177 -26.21 -17.00 2.36
N VAL A 178 -25.17 -17.76 2.09
CA VAL A 178 -25.23 -19.04 1.39
C VAL A 178 -24.45 -20.08 2.18
N ASP A 179 -24.94 -21.31 2.18
CA ASP A 179 -24.21 -22.43 2.75
C ASP A 179 -23.03 -22.84 1.84
N PRO A 180 -21.98 -23.44 2.38
CA PRO A 180 -20.80 -23.82 1.60
C PRO A 180 -21.07 -24.73 0.40
N ASP A 181 -22.12 -25.55 0.46
CA ASP A 181 -22.56 -26.45 -0.62
C ASP A 181 -23.42 -25.74 -1.70
N GLN A 182 -23.73 -24.46 -1.52
CA GLN A 182 -24.50 -23.62 -2.44
C GLN A 182 -23.64 -22.51 -3.08
N CYS A 183 -22.33 -22.57 -2.91
CA CYS A 183 -21.38 -21.62 -3.47
C CYS A 183 -21.02 -21.96 -4.93
N ASP A 184 -22.03 -22.18 -5.78
CA ASP A 184 -21.89 -22.67 -7.17
C ASP A 184 -22.35 -21.65 -8.24
N LYS A 185 -22.53 -20.38 -7.86
CA LYS A 185 -22.95 -19.34 -8.81
C LYS A 185 -21.87 -19.12 -9.89
N VAL A 186 -22.32 -18.90 -11.10
CA VAL A 186 -21.48 -18.38 -12.18
C VAL A 186 -21.12 -16.90 -11.94
N GLN A 187 -20.11 -16.40 -12.64
CA GLN A 187 -19.79 -14.98 -12.60
C GLN A 187 -20.99 -14.16 -13.13
N SER A 188 -21.30 -13.06 -12.47
CA SER A 188 -22.12 -11.98 -13.01
C SER A 188 -21.32 -11.15 -14.02
N SER A 189 -21.97 -10.31 -14.80
CA SER A 189 -21.25 -9.31 -15.59
C SER A 189 -20.57 -8.28 -14.68
N GLU A 190 -19.48 -7.68 -15.16
CA GLU A 190 -18.79 -6.60 -14.46
C GLU A 190 -19.78 -5.45 -14.12
N ALA A 191 -20.67 -5.11 -15.04
CA ALA A 191 -21.70 -4.09 -14.86
C ALA A 191 -22.70 -4.42 -13.72
N GLU A 192 -23.12 -5.69 -13.58
CA GLU A 192 -24.00 -6.12 -12.49
C GLU A 192 -23.30 -6.00 -11.13
N VAL A 193 -22.00 -6.33 -11.06
CA VAL A 193 -21.22 -6.18 -9.82
C VAL A 193 -21.10 -4.70 -9.44
N TRP A 194 -20.78 -3.82 -10.39
CA TRP A 194 -20.75 -2.36 -10.13
C TRP A 194 -22.13 -1.81 -9.75
N ALA A 195 -23.20 -2.30 -10.37
CA ALA A 195 -24.55 -1.90 -10.00
C ALA A 195 -24.89 -2.28 -8.55
N GLN A 196 -24.46 -3.46 -8.08
CA GLN A 196 -24.63 -3.87 -6.68
C GLN A 196 -23.80 -3.02 -5.72
N VAL A 197 -22.53 -2.70 -6.06
CA VAL A 197 -21.69 -1.79 -5.28
C VAL A 197 -22.39 -0.43 -5.11
N ILE A 198 -22.84 0.17 -6.21
CA ILE A 198 -23.54 1.45 -6.21
C ILE A 198 -24.86 1.37 -5.42
N GLN A 199 -25.60 0.26 -5.52
CA GLN A 199 -26.85 0.08 -4.78
C GLN A 199 -26.63 0.00 -3.27
N ASP A 200 -25.67 -0.80 -2.80
CA ASP A 200 -25.33 -0.91 -1.37
C ASP A 200 -24.92 0.45 -0.78
N LEU A 201 -24.10 1.20 -1.50
CA LEU A 201 -23.66 2.54 -1.06
C LEU A 201 -24.82 3.55 -1.10
N THR A 202 -25.70 3.46 -2.08
CA THR A 202 -26.93 4.30 -2.16
C THR A 202 -27.87 4.03 -1.00
N ASP A 203 -28.08 2.76 -0.66
CA ASP A 203 -28.90 2.38 0.47
C ASP A 203 -28.33 2.92 1.79
N ALA A 204 -27.00 2.84 1.96
CA ALA A 204 -26.31 3.34 3.13
C ALA A 204 -26.39 4.89 3.24
N ILE A 205 -26.22 5.61 2.14
CA ILE A 205 -26.35 7.09 2.09
C ILE A 205 -27.76 7.52 2.49
N ASN A 206 -28.78 6.79 2.07
CA ASN A 206 -30.18 7.10 2.34
C ASN A 206 -30.60 6.69 3.77
N GLU A 207 -29.77 6.01 4.54
CA GLU A 207 -30.09 5.61 5.92
C GLU A 207 -29.92 6.80 6.88
N PRO A 208 -31.00 7.31 7.51
CA PRO A 208 -30.89 8.46 8.41
C PRO A 208 -30.07 8.18 9.68
N ALA A 209 -30.04 6.93 10.13
CA ALA A 209 -29.31 6.53 11.34
C ALA A 209 -27.78 6.46 11.12
N LEU A 210 -27.31 6.43 9.86
CA LEU A 210 -25.88 6.44 9.55
C LEU A 210 -25.35 7.88 9.71
N PRO A 211 -24.30 8.12 10.54
CA PRO A 211 -23.75 9.46 10.72
C PRO A 211 -23.06 9.97 9.47
N ASP A 212 -22.99 11.29 9.31
CA ASP A 212 -22.35 11.92 8.16
C ASP A 212 -20.83 11.69 8.17
N ASN A 213 -20.18 11.72 9.34
CA ASN A 213 -18.75 11.45 9.52
C ASN A 213 -18.46 10.70 10.82
N GLN A 214 -17.20 10.33 11.02
CA GLN A 214 -16.66 9.69 12.22
C GLN A 214 -15.43 10.42 12.79
N ILE A 215 -15.34 11.73 12.54
CA ILE A 215 -14.25 12.58 13.05
C ILE A 215 -14.24 12.55 14.58
N GLY A 216 -13.10 12.19 15.18
CA GLY A 216 -12.97 12.01 16.62
C GLY A 216 -13.73 10.80 17.18
N GLY A 217 -14.39 10.00 16.36
CA GLY A 217 -15.18 8.85 16.74
C GLY A 217 -14.40 7.53 16.81
N GLU A 218 -15.13 6.41 16.71
CA GLU A 218 -14.57 5.06 16.80
C GLU A 218 -13.92 4.56 15.50
N GLY A 219 -13.89 5.40 14.43
CA GLY A 219 -13.33 5.04 13.13
C GLY A 219 -14.20 4.04 12.34
N ARG A 220 -15.51 4.03 12.58
CA ARG A 220 -16.47 3.29 11.77
C ARG A 220 -16.72 4.00 10.44
N VAL A 221 -17.30 3.31 9.48
CA VAL A 221 -17.73 3.92 8.21
C VAL A 221 -18.94 4.85 8.42
N SER A 222 -19.09 5.82 7.52
CA SER A 222 -20.07 6.90 7.59
C SER A 222 -20.69 7.19 6.22
N LYS A 223 -21.61 8.14 6.12
CA LYS A 223 -22.12 8.62 4.82
C LYS A 223 -21.00 9.19 3.95
N GLY A 224 -20.06 9.95 4.54
CA GLY A 224 -18.91 10.43 3.78
C GLY A 224 -18.06 9.29 3.21
N THR A 225 -17.88 8.17 3.95
CA THR A 225 -17.26 6.96 3.42
C THR A 225 -18.06 6.38 2.24
N ALA A 226 -19.39 6.31 2.37
CA ALA A 226 -20.24 5.79 1.30
C ALA A 226 -20.23 6.66 0.04
N TYR A 227 -20.24 7.99 0.19
CA TYR A 227 -20.08 8.92 -0.93
C TYR A 227 -18.71 8.77 -1.61
N ALA A 228 -17.62 8.73 -0.84
CA ALA A 228 -16.27 8.55 -1.39
C ALA A 228 -16.13 7.24 -2.19
N LEU A 229 -16.65 6.13 -1.68
CA LEU A 229 -16.64 4.84 -2.37
C LEU A 229 -17.56 4.82 -3.60
N ARG A 230 -18.75 5.45 -3.53
CA ARG A 230 -19.67 5.51 -4.68
C ARG A 230 -19.14 6.42 -5.76
N GLY A 231 -18.57 7.56 -5.40
CA GLY A 231 -17.85 8.45 -6.32
C GLY A 231 -16.72 7.72 -7.03
N ARG A 232 -15.93 6.91 -6.30
CA ARG A 232 -14.90 6.04 -6.91
C ARG A 232 -15.49 5.01 -7.88
N ALA A 233 -16.60 4.37 -7.54
CA ALA A 233 -17.28 3.44 -8.45
C ALA A 233 -17.79 4.15 -9.72
N TYR A 234 -18.32 5.38 -9.59
CA TYR A 234 -18.70 6.20 -10.73
C TYR A 234 -17.49 6.64 -11.57
N LEU A 235 -16.38 7.03 -10.94
CA LEU A 235 -15.14 7.37 -11.64
C LEU A 235 -14.64 6.17 -12.47
N ILE A 236 -14.57 4.98 -11.87
CA ILE A 236 -14.14 3.74 -12.53
C ILE A 236 -15.06 3.40 -13.70
N THR A 237 -16.36 3.55 -13.53
CA THR A 237 -17.37 3.28 -14.59
C THR A 237 -17.58 4.47 -15.53
N LYS A 238 -16.72 5.48 -15.47
CA LYS A 238 -16.71 6.66 -16.36
C LYS A 238 -17.99 7.50 -16.31
N GLN A 239 -18.71 7.48 -15.19
CA GLN A 239 -19.86 8.32 -14.91
C GLN A 239 -19.40 9.58 -14.16
N TYR A 240 -18.56 10.38 -14.81
CA TYR A 240 -17.79 11.46 -14.19
C TYR A 240 -18.65 12.51 -13.50
N ASP A 241 -19.77 12.95 -14.11
CA ASP A 241 -20.71 13.91 -13.49
C ASP A 241 -21.20 13.43 -12.13
N LYS A 242 -21.50 12.12 -12.02
CA LYS A 242 -21.97 11.52 -10.76
C LYS A 242 -20.84 11.35 -9.76
N ALA A 243 -19.61 11.09 -10.25
CA ALA A 243 -18.44 11.00 -9.41
C ALA A 243 -18.14 12.32 -8.71
N VAL A 244 -18.10 13.42 -9.47
CA VAL A 244 -17.94 14.78 -8.94
C VAL A 244 -19.02 15.10 -7.91
N ALA A 245 -20.30 14.88 -8.27
CA ALA A 245 -21.41 15.15 -7.35
C ALA A 245 -21.31 14.39 -6.02
N ASP A 246 -20.80 13.16 -6.03
CA ASP A 246 -20.60 12.38 -4.80
C ASP A 246 -19.35 12.86 -4.02
N PHE A 247 -18.26 13.22 -4.68
CA PHE A 247 -17.07 13.74 -4.01
C PHE A 247 -17.34 15.06 -3.30
N GLU A 248 -18.10 15.99 -3.90
CA GLU A 248 -18.58 17.21 -3.25
C GLU A 248 -19.41 16.94 -1.99
N GLN A 249 -20.15 15.80 -1.94
CA GLN A 249 -20.90 15.43 -0.74
C GLN A 249 -19.99 15.00 0.43
N VAL A 250 -18.77 14.54 0.17
CA VAL A 250 -17.82 14.19 1.24
C VAL A 250 -17.43 15.43 2.04
N ASP A 251 -17.23 16.58 1.36
CA ASP A 251 -17.04 17.87 2.02
C ASP A 251 -18.25 18.27 2.87
N ASN A 252 -19.47 18.13 2.32
CA ASN A 252 -20.71 18.40 3.04
C ASN A 252 -20.90 17.51 4.27
N CYS A 253 -20.29 16.33 4.31
CA CYS A 253 -20.22 15.46 5.49
C CYS A 253 -19.22 15.98 6.56
N GLY A 254 -18.43 17.03 6.27
CA GLY A 254 -17.50 17.66 7.21
C GLY A 254 -16.06 17.17 7.11
N TYR A 255 -15.71 16.35 6.13
CA TYR A 255 -14.32 15.97 5.87
C TYR A 255 -13.57 17.09 5.15
N SER A 256 -12.30 17.26 5.45
CA SER A 256 -11.43 18.28 4.85
C SER A 256 -9.96 17.90 5.00
N LEU A 257 -9.05 18.64 4.33
CA LEU A 257 -7.62 18.44 4.50
C LEU A 257 -7.18 18.83 5.91
N PHE A 258 -6.41 17.96 6.55
CA PHE A 258 -5.80 18.22 7.86
C PHE A 258 -4.83 19.42 7.80
N GLN A 259 -4.98 20.35 8.72
CA GLN A 259 -4.21 21.59 8.76
C GLN A 259 -2.99 21.56 9.69
N GLY A 260 -2.79 20.47 10.43
CA GLY A 260 -1.69 20.31 11.40
C GLY A 260 -0.33 20.01 10.76
N GLY A 261 -0.24 19.96 9.42
CA GLY A 261 0.99 19.66 8.68
C GLY A 261 1.05 18.22 8.16
N TYR A 262 1.63 18.04 6.97
CA TYR A 262 1.64 16.74 6.26
C TYR A 262 2.30 15.62 7.06
N LYS A 263 3.42 15.88 7.74
CA LYS A 263 4.14 14.89 8.55
C LYS A 263 3.31 14.44 9.76
N GLU A 264 2.61 15.37 10.39
CA GLU A 264 1.83 15.10 11.61
C GLU A 264 0.53 14.35 11.31
N LEU A 265 0.01 14.42 10.08
CA LEU A 265 -1.18 13.70 9.64
C LEU A 265 -1.08 12.18 9.90
N PHE A 266 0.12 11.61 9.78
CA PHE A 266 0.35 10.16 9.87
C PHE A 266 0.86 9.73 11.26
N LYS A 267 0.53 10.51 12.29
CA LYS A 267 0.80 10.21 13.70
C LYS A 267 -0.43 9.66 14.39
N GLN A 268 -0.22 8.82 15.39
CA GLN A 268 -1.30 8.16 16.13
C GLN A 268 -2.34 9.13 16.69
N GLU A 269 -1.93 10.30 17.17
CA GLU A 269 -2.83 11.33 17.71
C GLU A 269 -3.78 11.96 16.68
N ASN A 270 -3.51 11.79 15.37
CA ASN A 270 -4.28 12.40 14.28
C ASN A 270 -5.08 11.38 13.45
N GLU A 271 -5.16 10.12 13.87
CA GLU A 271 -5.84 9.02 13.16
C GLU A 271 -7.36 9.20 13.04
N ARG A 272 -7.94 10.14 13.78
CA ARG A 272 -9.38 10.45 13.76
C ARG A 272 -9.64 11.89 13.35
N CYS A 273 -8.69 12.51 12.66
CA CYS A 273 -8.85 13.88 12.18
C CYS A 273 -9.83 13.95 11.00
N GLU A 274 -10.12 15.18 10.60
CA GLU A 274 -11.06 15.52 9.51
C GLU A 274 -10.64 15.00 8.12
N GLU A 275 -9.40 14.54 7.96
CA GLU A 275 -8.94 13.99 6.67
C GLU A 275 -9.16 12.47 6.57
N MET A 276 -9.31 11.75 7.66
CA MET A 276 -9.41 10.29 7.68
C MET A 276 -10.86 9.83 7.44
N VAL A 277 -11.19 9.50 6.19
CA VAL A 277 -12.54 9.08 5.76
C VAL A 277 -12.80 7.61 6.08
N MET A 278 -11.80 6.75 5.85
CA MET A 278 -11.82 5.33 6.18
C MET A 278 -10.41 4.83 6.42
N SER A 279 -10.19 4.16 7.55
CA SER A 279 -8.87 3.61 7.91
C SER A 279 -8.97 2.20 8.43
N LEU A 280 -7.95 1.40 8.19
CA LEU A 280 -7.70 0.16 8.89
C LEU A 280 -7.02 0.49 10.21
N GLN A 281 -7.64 0.09 11.33
CA GLN A 281 -7.22 0.50 12.66
C GLN A 281 -6.26 -0.51 13.26
N TYR A 282 -5.25 0.01 13.95
CA TYR A 282 -4.23 -0.75 14.65
C TYR A 282 -4.07 -0.28 16.10
N ILE A 283 -3.51 -1.15 16.91
CA ILE A 283 -3.10 -0.84 18.30
C ILE A 283 -1.71 -1.43 18.54
N GLU A 284 -0.96 -0.84 19.46
CA GLU A 284 0.28 -1.42 19.96
C GLU A 284 -0.04 -2.60 20.89
N ASP A 285 -0.18 -3.79 20.30
CA ASP A 285 -0.54 -5.01 21.02
C ASP A 285 0.30 -6.20 20.57
N PRO A 286 0.99 -6.88 21.49
CA PRO A 286 1.79 -8.08 21.16
C PRO A 286 0.96 -9.27 20.68
N THR A 287 -0.37 -9.20 20.75
CA THR A 287 -1.28 -10.25 20.26
C THR A 287 -1.51 -10.21 18.75
N GLY A 288 -0.90 -9.27 18.02
CA GLY A 288 -0.91 -9.23 16.56
C GLY A 288 -1.97 -8.31 15.93
N TYR A 289 -2.40 -7.29 16.67
CA TYR A 289 -3.31 -6.25 16.17
C TYR A 289 -2.59 -4.96 15.74
N GLY A 290 -1.26 -4.95 15.69
CA GLY A 290 -0.46 -3.84 15.19
C GLY A 290 -0.15 -3.92 13.70
N SER A 291 0.16 -2.76 13.08
CA SER A 291 0.65 -2.68 11.72
C SER A 291 2.07 -3.26 11.61
N ARG A 292 2.36 -3.88 10.47
CA ARG A 292 3.67 -4.44 10.17
C ARG A 292 4.50 -3.57 9.22
N LEU A 293 3.99 -2.41 8.84
CA LEU A 293 4.72 -1.49 7.95
C LEU A 293 6.09 -1.12 8.53
N GLN A 294 6.17 -0.87 9.85
CA GLN A 294 7.44 -0.60 10.54
C GLN A 294 8.49 -1.68 10.23
N LYS A 295 8.13 -2.95 10.34
CA LYS A 295 9.05 -4.08 10.12
C LYS A 295 9.59 -4.13 8.70
N TYR A 296 8.71 -3.93 7.72
CA TYR A 296 9.03 -4.15 6.31
C TYR A 296 9.54 -2.91 5.59
N CYS A 297 9.17 -1.72 6.06
CA CYS A 297 9.45 -0.44 5.39
C CYS A 297 10.58 0.36 6.04
N ALA A 298 10.69 0.36 7.38
CA ALA A 298 11.65 1.20 8.08
C ALA A 298 13.10 0.80 7.82
N ALA A 299 14.00 1.76 7.98
CA ALA A 299 15.44 1.52 7.92
C ALA A 299 15.88 0.50 8.98
N PHE A 300 16.88 -0.30 8.66
CA PHE A 300 17.40 -1.34 9.58
C PHE A 300 17.95 -0.77 10.89
N THR A 301 18.39 0.48 10.88
CA THR A 301 18.83 1.22 12.07
C THR A 301 17.71 1.50 13.06
N GLN A 302 16.45 1.28 12.67
CA GLN A 302 15.34 1.35 13.59
C GLN A 302 15.31 0.07 14.44
N GLY A 303 15.74 0.16 15.68
CA GLY A 303 15.72 -0.93 16.65
C GLY A 303 14.30 -1.33 17.02
N SER A 304 14.18 -2.44 17.71
CA SER A 304 12.91 -2.93 18.23
C SER A 304 13.09 -3.53 19.62
N GLN A 305 12.02 -3.63 20.39
CA GLN A 305 12.04 -4.24 21.72
C GLN A 305 12.47 -5.71 21.71
N ASP A 306 12.34 -6.41 20.59
CA ASP A 306 12.78 -7.81 20.43
C ASP A 306 14.26 -7.92 20.04
N GLY A 307 15.03 -6.83 20.05
CA GLY A 307 16.46 -6.79 19.75
C GLY A 307 16.81 -7.01 18.27
N ARG A 308 15.83 -6.89 17.37
CA ARG A 308 16.03 -7.06 15.92
C ARG A 308 15.73 -5.76 15.20
N GLY A 309 16.53 -5.39 14.20
CA GLY A 309 16.24 -4.26 13.32
C GLY A 309 15.04 -4.51 12.40
N CYS A 310 14.55 -3.47 11.78
CA CYS A 310 13.57 -3.57 10.70
C CYS A 310 14.21 -4.17 9.43
N TRP A 311 13.41 -4.60 8.47
CA TRP A 311 13.92 -5.41 7.37
C TRP A 311 14.21 -4.61 6.10
N THR A 312 13.54 -3.49 5.91
CA THR A 312 13.66 -2.66 4.70
C THR A 312 13.33 -3.46 3.42
N ASP A 313 12.33 -4.34 3.50
CA ASP A 313 11.95 -5.23 2.41
C ASP A 313 11.19 -4.52 1.31
N LEU A 314 10.38 -3.53 1.68
CA LEU A 314 9.72 -2.64 0.74
C LEU A 314 10.54 -1.36 0.58
N GLN A 315 10.75 -0.97 -0.65
CA GLN A 315 11.63 0.13 -1.03
C GLN A 315 10.94 1.00 -2.07
N VAL A 316 11.32 2.27 -2.11
CA VAL A 316 10.77 3.25 -3.05
C VAL A 316 11.53 3.19 -4.37
N THR A 317 10.83 3.35 -5.48
CA THR A 317 11.47 3.36 -6.81
C THR A 317 12.18 4.67 -7.09
N PRO A 318 13.33 4.67 -7.80
CA PRO A 318 13.95 5.90 -8.29
C PRO A 318 13.01 6.72 -9.19
N ALA A 319 12.16 6.05 -9.94
CA ALA A 319 11.19 6.71 -10.81
C ALA A 319 10.20 7.57 -10.01
N LEU A 320 9.69 7.06 -8.87
CA LEU A 320 8.85 7.85 -7.98
C LEU A 320 9.62 9.03 -7.38
N VAL A 321 10.85 8.81 -6.89
CA VAL A 321 11.67 9.89 -6.32
C VAL A 321 11.90 11.01 -7.34
N ASN A 322 12.09 10.67 -8.60
CA ASN A 322 12.29 11.65 -9.67
C ASN A 322 11.01 12.41 -10.05
N LEU A 323 9.82 11.90 -9.71
CA LEU A 323 8.55 12.63 -9.93
C LEU A 323 8.36 13.83 -9.01
N TYR A 324 9.01 13.85 -7.83
CA TYR A 324 8.93 15.00 -6.95
C TYR A 324 9.62 16.19 -7.62
N GLU A 325 8.87 17.27 -7.84
CA GLU A 325 9.33 18.47 -8.54
C GLU A 325 10.36 19.26 -7.74
N GLU A 326 11.07 20.11 -8.42
CA GLU A 326 12.05 21.05 -7.86
C GLU A 326 11.45 22.45 -7.75
N ILE A 327 11.70 23.09 -6.62
CA ILE A 327 11.27 24.48 -6.37
C ILE A 327 12.41 25.41 -6.76
N ASN A 328 12.17 26.26 -7.76
CA ASN A 328 13.12 27.26 -8.21
C ASN A 328 13.26 28.43 -7.21
N PRO A 329 14.37 29.19 -7.22
CA PRO A 329 14.55 30.36 -6.35
C PRO A 329 13.48 31.45 -6.51
N ASP A 330 12.83 31.54 -7.67
CA ASP A 330 11.73 32.47 -7.94
C ASP A 330 10.37 31.98 -7.43
N GLY A 331 10.34 30.79 -6.82
CA GLY A 331 9.12 30.16 -6.30
C GLY A 331 8.31 29.39 -7.34
N THR A 332 8.76 29.26 -8.59
CA THR A 332 8.14 28.37 -9.57
C THR A 332 8.62 26.93 -9.35
N VAL A 333 7.95 25.97 -10.00
CA VAL A 333 8.37 24.55 -9.96
C VAL A 333 8.73 24.08 -11.36
N LYS A 334 9.59 23.08 -11.41
CA LYS A 334 9.98 22.35 -12.62
C LYS A 334 10.09 20.86 -12.35
N ASP A 335 10.00 20.06 -13.41
CA ASP A 335 10.31 18.64 -13.34
C ASP A 335 11.80 18.47 -12.99
N PHE A 336 12.11 17.47 -12.16
CA PHE A 336 13.47 17.18 -11.73
C PHE A 336 14.30 16.56 -12.88
N ALA A 337 15.53 17.01 -13.03
CA ALA A 337 16.50 16.44 -13.96
C ALA A 337 17.88 16.31 -13.31
N TRP A 338 18.51 15.14 -13.44
CA TRP A 338 19.87 14.90 -12.95
C TRP A 338 20.91 15.77 -13.66
N GLU A 339 20.64 16.15 -14.90
CA GLU A 339 21.48 17.00 -15.73
C GLU A 339 21.72 18.37 -15.10
N ASP A 340 20.77 18.90 -14.33
CA ASP A 340 20.89 20.19 -13.65
C ASP A 340 21.98 20.19 -12.56
N TYR A 341 22.31 19.03 -12.02
CA TYR A 341 23.27 18.85 -10.93
C TYR A 341 24.59 18.19 -11.37
N LEU A 342 24.51 17.33 -12.37
CA LEU A 342 25.61 16.50 -12.83
C LEU A 342 26.08 16.88 -14.24
N GLY A 343 25.35 17.78 -14.93
CA GLY A 343 25.67 18.29 -16.26
C GLY A 343 25.78 17.20 -17.32
N ASP A 344 26.57 17.46 -18.35
CA ASP A 344 26.82 16.53 -19.47
C ASP A 344 27.42 15.19 -19.01
N ALA A 345 27.99 15.14 -17.80
CA ALA A 345 28.54 13.91 -17.24
C ALA A 345 27.45 12.84 -17.03
N TRP A 346 26.25 13.24 -16.57
CA TRP A 346 25.12 12.33 -16.41
C TRP A 346 24.68 11.74 -17.75
N THR A 347 24.48 12.60 -18.75
CA THR A 347 24.11 12.20 -20.10
C THR A 347 25.17 11.29 -20.75
N TYR A 348 26.45 11.60 -20.58
CA TYR A 348 27.54 10.73 -21.08
C TYR A 348 27.49 9.35 -20.43
N VAL A 349 27.41 9.28 -19.10
CA VAL A 349 27.41 8.02 -18.35
C VAL A 349 26.19 7.17 -18.70
N THR A 350 24.99 7.77 -18.75
CA THR A 350 23.76 7.04 -19.09
C THR A 350 23.77 6.52 -20.52
N ASN A 351 24.25 7.29 -21.49
CA ASN A 351 24.41 6.84 -22.88
C ASN A 351 25.42 5.71 -23.02
N LYS A 352 26.54 5.77 -22.29
CA LYS A 352 27.54 4.70 -22.26
C LYS A 352 26.96 3.42 -21.68
N GLU A 353 26.26 3.51 -20.54
CA GLU A 353 25.54 2.38 -19.94
C GLU A 353 24.55 1.74 -20.93
N ALA A 354 23.74 2.55 -21.61
CA ALA A 354 22.79 2.08 -22.61
C ALA A 354 23.49 1.36 -23.77
N SER A 355 24.62 1.89 -24.23
CA SER A 355 25.40 1.26 -25.31
C SER A 355 26.06 -0.05 -24.91
N GLU A 356 26.38 -0.23 -23.64
CA GLU A 356 27.00 -1.43 -23.08
C GLU A 356 25.98 -2.42 -22.47
N GLY A 357 24.69 -2.05 -22.40
CA GLY A 357 23.59 -2.90 -21.93
C GLY A 357 23.58 -3.14 -20.43
N HIS A 358 23.98 -2.16 -19.64
CA HIS A 358 23.93 -2.20 -18.16
C HIS A 358 23.64 -0.83 -17.57
N THR A 359 23.52 -0.74 -16.23
CA THR A 359 23.12 0.49 -15.51
C THR A 359 23.95 0.72 -14.22
N ARG A 360 25.25 0.39 -14.23
CA ARG A 360 26.08 0.39 -13.03
C ARG A 360 27.04 1.58 -12.89
N TYR A 361 27.30 2.36 -13.97
CA TYR A 361 28.30 3.43 -13.93
C TYR A 361 27.82 4.69 -13.23
N ARG A 362 26.50 4.98 -13.25
CA ARG A 362 25.90 6.10 -12.52
C ARG A 362 26.23 6.11 -11.03
N LYS A 363 26.57 4.97 -10.46
CA LYS A 363 27.08 4.81 -9.10
C LYS A 363 28.24 5.76 -8.78
N VAL A 364 29.08 6.16 -9.76
CA VAL A 364 30.20 7.07 -9.58
C VAL A 364 29.79 8.41 -8.94
N PHE A 365 28.58 8.89 -9.27
CA PHE A 365 28.03 10.13 -8.73
C PHE A 365 27.55 10.00 -7.28
N PHE A 366 27.28 8.77 -6.81
CA PHE A 366 26.72 8.49 -5.50
C PHE A 366 27.77 8.10 -4.45
N LEU A 367 29.04 8.01 -4.86
CA LEU A 367 30.14 7.76 -3.94
C LEU A 367 30.34 8.96 -3.01
N ARG A 368 30.63 8.68 -1.73
CA ARG A 368 30.95 9.74 -0.76
C ARG A 368 32.29 10.40 -1.04
N ASP A 369 32.57 11.53 -0.38
CA ASP A 369 33.82 12.24 -0.47
C ASP A 369 34.95 11.47 0.22
N LYS A 370 36.16 11.55 -0.33
CA LYS A 370 37.41 11.10 0.33
C LYS A 370 38.01 12.17 1.23
N TYR A 371 37.74 13.44 0.90
CA TYR A 371 38.28 14.57 1.61
C TYR A 371 37.19 15.56 1.99
N VAL A 372 37.39 16.22 3.14
CA VAL A 372 36.56 17.33 3.61
C VAL A 372 37.52 18.43 4.07
N ASN A 373 37.41 19.62 3.50
CA ASN A 373 38.36 20.73 3.71
C ASN A 373 39.82 20.31 3.51
N GLY A 374 40.08 19.47 2.49
CA GLY A 374 41.39 18.93 2.16
C GLY A 374 41.90 17.84 3.12
N MET A 375 41.13 17.41 4.11
CA MET A 375 41.51 16.36 5.07
C MET A 375 40.87 15.04 4.69
N GLU A 376 41.66 13.96 4.72
CA GLU A 376 41.14 12.61 4.48
C GLU A 376 40.10 12.23 5.55
N VAL A 377 38.93 11.72 5.12
CA VAL A 377 37.85 11.34 6.03
C VAL A 377 38.25 10.19 6.96
N HIS A 378 38.56 9.04 6.43
CA HIS A 378 39.05 7.87 7.16
C HIS A 378 39.63 6.88 6.16
N SER A 379 40.73 6.22 6.49
CA SER A 379 41.44 5.32 5.56
C SER A 379 40.58 4.13 5.09
N THR A 380 39.67 3.59 5.94
CA THR A 380 38.79 2.50 5.55
C THR A 380 37.71 2.97 4.57
N VAL A 381 37.21 4.18 4.71
CA VAL A 381 36.27 4.80 3.79
C VAL A 381 36.94 5.09 2.45
N THR A 382 38.11 5.69 2.49
CA THR A 382 38.91 5.97 1.28
C THR A 382 39.20 4.67 0.52
N ALA A 383 39.60 3.60 1.21
CA ALA A 383 39.86 2.30 0.60
C ALA A 383 38.59 1.69 -0.03
N ALA A 384 37.43 1.84 0.60
CA ALA A 384 36.15 1.36 0.06
C ALA A 384 35.75 2.14 -1.22
N ILE A 385 35.99 3.45 -1.24
CA ILE A 385 35.76 4.27 -2.43
C ILE A 385 36.73 3.89 -3.55
N ASP A 386 38.03 3.69 -3.23
CA ASP A 386 39.03 3.26 -4.21
C ASP A 386 38.66 1.89 -4.83
N ALA A 387 38.19 0.95 -4.00
CA ALA A 387 37.72 -0.32 -4.49
C ALA A 387 36.50 -0.17 -5.42
N ALA A 388 35.55 0.68 -5.06
CA ALA A 388 34.38 0.95 -5.90
C ALA A 388 34.74 1.64 -7.23
N LEU A 389 35.74 2.56 -7.20
CA LEU A 389 36.21 3.23 -8.41
C LEU A 389 37.00 2.30 -9.33
N ALA A 390 37.73 1.33 -8.79
CA ALA A 390 38.49 0.35 -9.57
C ALA A 390 37.62 -0.51 -10.51
N ASP A 391 36.34 -0.64 -10.20
CA ASP A 391 35.36 -1.36 -11.02
C ASP A 391 34.92 -0.57 -12.27
N PHE A 392 35.28 0.71 -12.38
CA PHE A 392 34.87 1.56 -13.48
C PHE A 392 35.98 1.76 -14.53
N PRO A 393 35.63 1.93 -15.82
CA PRO A 393 36.57 2.45 -16.82
C PRO A 393 37.13 3.81 -16.43
N ALA A 394 38.34 4.11 -16.90
CA ALA A 394 39.06 5.35 -16.52
C ALA A 394 38.29 6.64 -16.89
N ASP A 395 37.56 6.63 -18.01
CA ASP A 395 36.70 7.74 -18.43
C ASP A 395 35.50 7.97 -17.49
N ILE A 396 35.00 6.94 -16.87
CA ILE A 396 33.94 7.04 -15.83
C ILE A 396 34.51 7.48 -14.49
N GLN A 397 35.69 6.96 -14.09
CA GLN A 397 36.40 7.39 -12.87
C GLN A 397 36.66 8.89 -12.86
N ALA A 398 36.92 9.49 -14.03
CA ALA A 398 37.17 10.92 -14.18
C ALA A 398 36.01 11.82 -13.74
N TYR A 399 34.81 11.31 -13.64
CA TYR A 399 33.62 12.06 -13.15
C TYR A 399 33.46 12.03 -11.63
N TYR A 400 34.23 11.22 -10.92
CA TYR A 400 34.26 11.22 -9.47
C TYR A 400 34.98 12.48 -8.94
N LEU A 401 34.38 13.14 -7.96
CA LEU A 401 34.99 14.24 -7.24
C LEU A 401 35.45 13.73 -5.86
N PRO A 402 36.77 13.70 -5.57
CA PRO A 402 37.27 13.26 -4.27
C PRO A 402 36.79 14.13 -3.10
N GLU A 403 36.43 15.38 -3.37
CA GLU A 403 35.76 16.34 -2.49
C GLU A 403 34.70 17.07 -3.30
N GLY A 404 33.50 17.21 -2.73
CA GLY A 404 32.35 17.86 -3.35
C GLY A 404 31.40 16.92 -4.10
N ASN A 405 31.66 15.61 -4.17
CA ASN A 405 30.75 14.62 -4.76
C ASN A 405 29.45 14.55 -3.95
N GLU A 406 29.55 14.52 -2.61
CA GLU A 406 28.39 14.56 -1.73
C GLU A 406 27.62 15.87 -1.84
N ALA A 407 28.31 17.00 -1.99
CA ALA A 407 27.68 18.31 -2.07
C ALA A 407 26.74 18.43 -3.28
N ARG A 408 27.16 17.94 -4.47
CA ARG A 408 26.31 17.96 -5.67
C ARG A 408 25.08 17.07 -5.55
N LEU A 409 25.21 15.92 -4.87
CA LEU A 409 24.05 15.07 -4.60
C LEU A 409 23.10 15.68 -3.56
N LYS A 410 23.63 16.22 -2.47
CA LYS A 410 22.79 16.94 -1.48
C LYS A 410 22.01 18.06 -2.14
N ALA A 411 22.63 18.79 -3.08
CA ALA A 411 21.95 19.83 -3.84
C ALA A 411 20.76 19.28 -4.63
N ALA A 412 20.89 18.08 -5.23
CA ALA A 412 19.82 17.45 -6.00
C ALA A 412 18.56 17.05 -5.18
N TYR A 413 18.70 16.96 -3.85
CA TYR A 413 17.59 16.66 -2.95
C TYR A 413 17.11 17.86 -2.13
N ALA A 414 17.83 19.00 -2.14
CA ALA A 414 17.62 20.09 -1.19
C ALA A 414 16.35 20.92 -1.45
N ASN A 415 16.01 21.16 -2.71
CA ASN A 415 14.92 22.08 -3.10
C ASN A 415 13.78 21.33 -3.80
N ARG A 416 13.50 20.12 -3.35
CA ARG A 416 12.44 19.28 -3.89
C ARG A 416 11.11 19.54 -3.17
N ASP A 417 10.02 19.08 -3.74
CA ASP A 417 8.73 18.97 -3.06
C ASP A 417 8.95 18.45 -1.63
N PRO A 418 8.48 19.16 -0.59
CA PRO A 418 8.72 18.78 0.81
C PRO A 418 8.26 17.38 1.17
N ARG A 419 7.27 16.84 0.46
CA ARG A 419 6.78 15.47 0.68
C ARG A 419 7.83 14.42 0.40
N LEU A 420 8.82 14.69 -0.47
CA LEU A 420 9.93 13.75 -0.69
C LEU A 420 10.65 13.43 0.62
N ALA A 421 11.01 14.44 1.40
CA ALA A 421 11.71 14.27 2.67
C ALA A 421 10.85 13.60 3.75
N TYR A 422 9.51 13.75 3.68
CA TYR A 422 8.57 13.11 4.62
C TYR A 422 8.23 11.67 4.26
N ASN A 423 8.32 11.32 2.99
CA ASN A 423 7.93 10.01 2.50
C ASN A 423 9.11 9.05 2.32
N VAL A 424 10.34 9.59 2.09
CA VAL A 424 11.48 8.82 1.63
C VAL A 424 12.77 9.24 2.34
N VAL A 425 13.55 8.25 2.76
CA VAL A 425 14.96 8.45 3.14
C VAL A 425 15.79 8.44 1.86
N THR A 426 16.26 9.62 1.46
CA THR A 426 17.11 9.80 0.27
C THR A 426 18.59 9.73 0.62
N PRO A 427 19.51 9.53 -0.35
CA PRO A 427 20.93 9.69 -0.12
C PRO A 427 21.25 11.00 0.60
N TYR A 428 22.11 10.93 1.61
CA TYR A 428 22.51 12.02 2.50
C TYR A 428 21.41 12.61 3.39
N ALA A 429 20.21 12.01 3.43
CA ALA A 429 19.21 12.35 4.43
C ALA A 429 19.66 11.91 5.83
N ASP A 430 19.37 12.75 6.82
CA ASP A 430 19.51 12.36 8.21
C ASP A 430 18.28 11.57 8.67
N TYR A 431 18.53 10.57 9.50
CA TYR A 431 17.54 9.66 10.06
C TYR A 431 17.80 9.45 11.56
N LEU A 432 16.78 9.64 12.38
CA LEU A 432 16.86 9.33 13.80
C LEU A 432 16.57 7.85 13.99
N GLY A 433 17.58 7.06 14.30
CA GLY A 433 17.48 5.62 14.49
C GLY A 433 17.74 5.20 15.92
N VAL A 434 17.49 3.93 16.20
CA VAL A 434 17.81 3.27 17.47
C VAL A 434 18.68 2.04 17.16
N ASN A 435 19.79 1.90 17.84
CA ASN A 435 20.63 0.70 17.69
C ASN A 435 19.83 -0.52 18.15
N SER A 436 19.83 -1.60 17.37
CA SER A 436 19.11 -2.86 17.62
C SER A 436 19.41 -3.50 18.98
N ASN A 437 20.55 -3.17 19.60
CA ASN A 437 20.97 -3.68 20.90
C ASN A 437 20.91 -2.65 22.04
N SER A 438 20.30 -1.50 21.80
CA SER A 438 20.29 -0.35 22.69
C SER A 438 18.93 0.36 22.62
N THR A 439 18.55 1.02 23.68
CA THR A 439 17.43 1.97 23.70
C THR A 439 17.91 3.42 23.48
N ALA A 440 19.15 3.60 23.06
CA ALA A 440 19.70 4.93 22.79
C ALA A 440 19.42 5.34 21.36
N GLU A 441 18.85 6.52 21.19
CA GLU A 441 18.67 7.16 19.89
C GLU A 441 20.00 7.73 19.39
N GLY A 442 20.13 7.77 18.07
CA GLY A 442 21.24 8.40 17.40
C GLY A 442 20.88 8.86 16.00
N TRP A 443 21.47 9.97 15.58
CA TRP A 443 21.35 10.45 14.23
C TRP A 443 22.28 9.69 13.30
N TYR A 444 21.75 9.26 12.16
CA TYR A 444 22.45 8.56 11.09
C TYR A 444 22.30 9.34 9.81
N THR A 445 23.36 9.37 8.99
CA THR A 445 23.31 9.91 7.63
C THR A 445 23.45 8.79 6.61
N TYR A 446 22.57 8.75 5.63
CA TYR A 446 22.53 7.68 4.61
C TYR A 446 23.57 7.91 3.52
N ARG A 447 24.69 7.18 3.52
CA ARG A 447 25.87 7.37 2.64
C ARG A 447 26.34 6.09 1.98
N TYR A 448 27.05 6.23 0.82
CA TYR A 448 27.60 5.11 0.06
C TYR A 448 29.00 5.43 -0.50
N PRO A 449 29.96 4.49 -0.52
CA PRO A 449 29.97 3.23 0.23
C PRO A 449 30.41 3.42 1.68
N VAL A 450 30.16 2.40 2.51
CA VAL A 450 30.73 2.29 3.84
C VAL A 450 31.36 0.92 4.00
N THR A 451 32.34 0.78 4.91
CA THR A 451 32.99 -0.50 5.19
C THR A 451 31.99 -1.58 5.61
N GLY A 452 32.07 -2.73 4.96
CA GLY A 452 31.08 -3.76 5.11
C GLY A 452 29.78 -3.40 4.35
N LYS A 453 28.63 -3.75 4.93
CA LYS A 453 27.32 -3.47 4.33
C LYS A 453 26.57 -2.35 5.05
N ASN A 454 27.30 -1.36 5.56
CA ASN A 454 26.74 -0.27 6.33
C ASN A 454 26.59 0.97 5.44
N TYR A 455 25.37 1.44 5.30
CA TYR A 455 25.03 2.62 4.49
C TYR A 455 24.64 3.84 5.34
N PHE A 456 24.48 3.65 6.64
CA PHE A 456 24.24 4.72 7.59
C PHE A 456 25.47 4.98 8.44
N ASP A 457 25.89 6.23 8.53
CA ASP A 457 26.93 6.69 9.44
C ASP A 457 26.29 7.30 10.70
N GLN A 458 26.67 6.83 11.86
CA GLN A 458 26.23 7.37 13.15
C GLN A 458 27.20 8.45 13.64
N ALA A 459 26.71 9.55 14.17
CA ALA A 459 27.53 10.53 14.85
C ALA A 459 28.22 9.92 16.08
N ASN A 460 29.52 10.09 16.21
CA ASN A 460 30.33 9.72 17.39
C ASN A 460 30.67 8.22 17.62
N ALA A 461 30.62 7.34 16.64
CA ALA A 461 30.88 5.91 16.91
C ALA A 461 32.32 5.45 16.72
N GLU A 462 33.24 6.26 16.17
CA GLU A 462 34.64 5.88 16.03
C GLU A 462 35.60 6.78 16.84
N PRO A 463 36.28 6.22 17.87
CA PRO A 463 37.19 6.98 18.73
C PRO A 463 38.44 7.54 18.03
N ASN A 464 38.71 7.08 16.81
CA ASN A 464 39.90 7.47 16.01
C ASN A 464 39.56 8.37 14.81
N ALA A 465 38.37 8.93 14.79
CA ALA A 465 37.98 9.89 13.78
C ALA A 465 38.89 11.13 13.84
N ASN A 466 39.15 11.72 12.67
CA ASN A 466 39.90 13.00 12.63
C ASN A 466 39.09 14.06 13.40
N PRO A 467 39.61 14.61 14.53
CA PRO A 467 38.88 15.54 15.39
C PRO A 467 38.55 16.87 14.73
N ASN A 468 39.05 17.12 13.52
CA ASN A 468 38.80 18.34 12.75
C ASN A 468 37.66 18.19 11.75
N LEU A 469 37.02 17.03 11.68
CA LEU A 469 35.86 16.81 10.85
C LEU A 469 34.57 17.01 11.64
N PRO A 470 33.46 17.43 10.98
CA PRO A 470 32.17 17.56 11.66
C PRO A 470 31.75 16.27 12.36
N ASP A 471 31.15 16.39 13.54
CA ASP A 471 30.76 15.27 14.43
C ASP A 471 29.89 14.20 13.75
N ASN A 472 29.14 14.54 12.70
CA ASN A 472 28.28 13.63 11.95
C ASN A 472 28.98 12.87 10.80
N TYR A 473 30.30 12.92 10.70
CA TYR A 473 31.06 12.27 9.63
C TYR A 473 31.42 10.81 9.90
N TYR A 474 31.31 10.38 11.13
CA TYR A 474 31.85 9.10 11.59
C TYR A 474 30.82 8.28 12.30
N ALA A 475 30.48 7.21 11.77
CA ALA A 475 30.11 5.97 12.39
C ALA A 475 29.31 5.08 11.45
N SER A 476 29.50 3.81 11.59
CA SER A 476 28.80 2.82 10.81
C SER A 476 27.52 2.41 11.53
N GLY A 477 26.37 2.82 11.01
CA GLY A 477 25.11 2.17 11.29
C GLY A 477 24.89 1.00 10.32
N TYR A 478 24.36 -0.09 10.80
CA TYR A 478 24.06 -1.26 9.97
C TYR A 478 22.76 -1.00 9.20
N CYS A 479 22.81 -1.04 7.86
CA CYS A 479 21.64 -1.18 7.00
C CYS A 479 21.53 -2.64 6.58
N ASN A 480 20.30 -3.16 6.43
CA ASN A 480 20.14 -4.51 5.89
C ASN A 480 20.90 -4.60 4.56
N ALA A 481 21.73 -5.64 4.44
CA ALA A 481 22.48 -5.94 3.22
C ALA A 481 21.63 -5.96 1.95
N GLN A 482 20.35 -6.21 2.12
CA GLN A 482 19.39 -6.31 1.04
C GLN A 482 18.83 -4.94 0.61
N ALA A 483 18.91 -3.91 1.45
CA ALA A 483 18.55 -2.54 1.06
C ALA A 483 19.52 -1.93 0.04
N GLU A 484 20.78 -2.35 0.05
CA GLU A 484 21.80 -2.08 -0.97
C GLU A 484 21.79 -0.65 -1.53
N PHE A 485 21.73 0.36 -0.66
CA PHE A 485 21.65 1.78 -1.03
C PHE A 485 20.48 2.11 -1.96
N LYS A 486 19.28 1.71 -1.57
CA LYS A 486 18.01 2.01 -2.25
C LYS A 486 17.25 3.09 -1.49
N TYR A 487 16.23 3.67 -2.09
CA TYR A 487 15.35 4.58 -1.40
C TYR A 487 14.47 3.83 -0.40
N ILE A 488 14.37 4.35 0.82
CA ILE A 488 13.71 3.69 1.95
C ILE A 488 12.45 4.47 2.31
N HIS A 489 11.35 3.78 2.62
CA HIS A 489 10.14 4.41 3.10
C HIS A 489 10.36 5.09 4.46
N ARG A 490 9.77 6.27 4.63
CA ARG A 490 9.77 7.04 5.87
C ARG A 490 8.35 7.28 6.41
N LYS A 491 7.35 7.26 5.52
CA LYS A 491 5.94 7.42 5.85
C LYS A 491 5.41 6.16 6.54
N PHE A 492 4.58 6.32 7.58
CA PHE A 492 4.01 5.27 8.45
C PHE A 492 5.04 4.47 9.24
N VAL A 493 6.25 4.98 9.38
CA VAL A 493 7.28 4.37 10.20
C VAL A 493 7.74 5.33 11.27
N GLY A 494 7.94 4.85 12.51
CA GLY A 494 8.48 5.64 13.60
C GLY A 494 9.99 5.82 13.46
N GLU A 495 10.49 6.94 13.94
CA GLU A 495 11.91 7.23 14.05
C GLU A 495 12.31 7.31 15.54
N GLY A 496 13.57 6.98 15.83
CA GLY A 496 14.05 6.97 17.22
C GLY A 496 13.29 5.97 18.08
N LEU A 497 12.89 6.38 19.28
CA LEU A 497 12.15 5.55 20.23
C LEU A 497 10.64 5.51 19.94
N GLU A 498 10.18 6.16 18.89
CA GLU A 498 8.79 6.11 18.46
C GLU A 498 8.44 4.69 17.97
N TYR A 499 7.37 4.09 18.46
CA TYR A 499 6.85 2.79 18.01
C TYR A 499 7.90 1.65 17.95
N MET A 500 8.51 1.34 19.08
CA MET A 500 9.59 0.33 19.21
C MET A 500 9.15 -1.11 18.91
N ARG A 501 7.86 -1.40 18.82
CA ARG A 501 7.36 -2.73 18.45
C ARG A 501 7.19 -2.84 16.94
N ARG A 502 8.22 -3.27 16.24
CA ARG A 502 8.25 -3.31 14.76
C ARG A 502 7.13 -4.14 14.10
N GLN A 503 6.52 -5.08 14.81
CA GLN A 503 5.43 -5.93 14.30
C GLN A 503 4.06 -5.50 14.80
N ASP A 504 4.01 -4.55 15.71
CA ASP A 504 2.83 -4.13 16.44
C ASP A 504 2.76 -2.60 16.49
N ASN A 505 3.10 -1.93 15.39
CA ASN A 505 3.04 -0.48 15.26
C ASN A 505 1.56 -0.03 15.33
N PRO A 506 1.21 0.95 16.17
CA PRO A 506 -0.18 1.39 16.34
C PRO A 506 -0.71 2.30 15.24
N ILE A 507 0.12 2.76 14.30
CA ILE A 507 -0.31 3.72 13.28
C ILE A 507 -1.34 3.10 12.34
N ASP A 508 -2.51 3.73 12.22
CA ASP A 508 -3.58 3.34 11.31
C ASP A 508 -3.16 3.53 9.83
N GLU A 509 -3.64 2.64 8.98
CA GLU A 509 -3.44 2.72 7.54
C GLU A 509 -4.69 3.30 6.87
N PRO A 510 -4.62 4.49 6.24
CA PRO A 510 -5.75 5.04 5.51
C PRO A 510 -6.13 4.13 4.32
N ILE A 511 -7.42 3.85 4.18
CA ILE A 511 -8.01 3.21 2.99
C ILE A 511 -8.51 4.31 2.05
N ILE A 512 -9.12 5.35 2.61
CA ILE A 512 -9.52 6.56 1.90
C ILE A 512 -9.30 7.74 2.85
N ARG A 513 -8.64 8.77 2.37
CA ARG A 513 -8.55 10.06 3.04
C ARG A 513 -9.04 11.20 2.13
N TYR A 514 -9.35 12.35 2.67
CA TYR A 514 -9.96 13.43 1.92
C TYR A 514 -9.08 13.91 0.74
N ALA A 515 -7.75 13.83 0.86
CA ALA A 515 -6.85 14.08 -0.25
C ALA A 515 -7.08 13.13 -1.45
N ASP A 516 -7.46 11.85 -1.19
CA ASP A 516 -7.82 10.91 -2.26
C ASP A 516 -9.13 11.32 -2.94
N VAL A 517 -10.11 11.79 -2.15
CA VAL A 517 -11.37 12.32 -2.68
C VAL A 517 -11.11 13.48 -3.64
N LEU A 518 -10.32 14.49 -3.23
CA LEU A 518 -9.96 15.64 -4.06
C LEU A 518 -9.24 15.26 -5.36
N LEU A 519 -8.32 14.30 -5.31
CA LEU A 519 -7.57 13.90 -6.50
C LEU A 519 -8.35 12.93 -7.40
N MET A 520 -9.32 12.18 -6.88
CA MET A 520 -10.30 11.46 -7.71
C MET A 520 -11.29 12.41 -8.39
N GLU A 521 -11.72 13.46 -7.68
CA GLU A 521 -12.54 14.52 -8.25
C GLU A 521 -11.78 15.28 -9.35
N ALA A 522 -10.52 15.67 -9.10
CA ALA A 522 -9.67 16.30 -10.10
C ALA A 522 -9.50 15.43 -11.36
N GLU A 523 -9.38 14.11 -11.20
CA GLU A 523 -9.35 13.18 -12.33
C GLU A 523 -10.68 13.22 -13.12
N ALA A 524 -11.82 13.18 -12.43
CA ALA A 524 -13.13 13.23 -13.07
C ALA A 524 -13.35 14.55 -13.81
N GLU A 525 -12.89 15.67 -13.26
CA GLU A 525 -12.95 16.99 -13.89
C GLU A 525 -12.05 17.07 -15.13
N VAL A 526 -10.84 16.50 -15.08
CA VAL A 526 -9.96 16.39 -16.25
C VAL A 526 -10.65 15.60 -17.37
N GLU A 527 -11.29 14.47 -17.05
CA GLU A 527 -11.93 13.62 -18.06
C GLU A 527 -13.15 14.30 -18.71
N GLN A 528 -13.74 15.30 -18.06
CA GLN A 528 -14.81 16.16 -18.59
C GLN A 528 -14.27 17.40 -19.33
N GLY A 529 -12.97 17.67 -19.25
CA GLY A 529 -12.34 18.87 -19.83
C GLY A 529 -12.45 20.13 -18.97
N HIS A 530 -12.85 20.02 -17.70
CA HIS A 530 -12.94 21.11 -16.73
C HIS A 530 -11.58 21.34 -16.05
N LEU A 531 -10.60 21.79 -16.84
CA LEU A 531 -9.21 21.87 -16.42
C LEU A 531 -8.95 22.92 -15.32
N PRO A 532 -9.62 24.08 -15.28
CA PRO A 532 -9.49 25.03 -14.17
C PRO A 532 -9.97 24.45 -12.83
N GLU A 533 -11.06 23.69 -12.82
CA GLU A 533 -11.62 23.02 -11.64
C GLU A 533 -10.65 21.94 -11.13
N ALA A 534 -10.15 21.10 -12.03
CA ALA A 534 -9.13 20.10 -11.71
C ALA A 534 -7.87 20.74 -11.11
N MET A 535 -7.40 21.85 -11.69
CA MET A 535 -6.25 22.59 -11.17
C MET A 535 -6.52 23.12 -9.75
N ALA A 536 -7.72 23.62 -9.47
CA ALA A 536 -8.08 24.15 -8.16
C ALA A 536 -8.09 23.06 -7.08
N LEU A 537 -8.50 21.85 -7.42
CA LEU A 537 -8.47 20.70 -6.52
C LEU A 537 -7.03 20.25 -6.22
N VAL A 538 -6.21 20.09 -7.24
CA VAL A 538 -4.77 19.77 -7.08
C VAL A 538 -4.06 20.84 -6.26
N LYS A 539 -4.42 22.12 -6.47
CA LYS A 539 -3.84 23.24 -5.73
C LYS A 539 -4.06 23.13 -4.22
N GLN A 540 -5.20 22.64 -3.76
CA GLN A 540 -5.45 22.45 -2.32
C GLN A 540 -4.43 21.47 -1.69
N ILE A 541 -4.14 20.36 -2.37
CA ILE A 541 -3.15 19.36 -1.93
C ILE A 541 -1.75 19.99 -1.85
N ARG A 542 -1.38 20.75 -2.86
CA ARG A 542 -0.05 21.35 -3.01
C ARG A 542 0.18 22.54 -2.06
N ASP A 543 -0.83 23.38 -1.88
CA ASP A 543 -0.78 24.51 -0.93
C ASP A 543 -0.51 24.05 0.50
N ARG A 544 -1.05 22.89 0.93
CA ARG A 544 -0.83 22.32 2.24
C ARG A 544 0.66 22.10 2.57
N VAL A 545 1.47 21.79 1.57
CA VAL A 545 2.92 21.60 1.72
C VAL A 545 3.75 22.75 1.18
N GLY A 546 3.11 23.84 0.77
CA GLY A 546 3.78 25.06 0.33
C GLY A 546 4.43 24.98 -1.04
N ILE A 547 3.95 24.09 -1.93
CA ILE A 547 4.46 23.96 -3.30
C ILE A 547 3.45 24.53 -4.31
N PRO A 548 3.88 25.39 -5.25
CA PRO A 548 2.98 25.98 -6.25
C PRO A 548 2.43 24.93 -7.23
N THR A 549 1.24 25.19 -7.78
CA THR A 549 0.65 24.37 -8.86
C THR A 549 0.95 25.03 -10.21
N PRO A 550 1.67 24.38 -11.12
CA PRO A 550 2.05 24.95 -12.40
C PRO A 550 0.85 24.97 -13.38
N ALA A 551 0.40 26.16 -13.76
CA ALA A 551 -0.78 26.32 -14.62
C ALA A 551 -0.59 25.72 -16.03
N GLU A 552 0.63 25.68 -16.54
CA GLU A 552 0.97 25.07 -17.83
C GLU A 552 0.71 23.55 -17.87
N LYS A 553 0.69 22.87 -16.73
CA LYS A 553 0.35 21.44 -16.64
C LYS A 553 -1.16 21.19 -16.82
N PHE A 554 -1.97 22.25 -16.85
CA PHE A 554 -3.42 22.21 -17.10
C PHE A 554 -3.81 22.93 -18.42
N ALA A 555 -2.86 23.07 -19.35
CA ALA A 555 -3.11 23.72 -20.64
C ALA A 555 -3.92 22.84 -21.61
N ASP A 556 -3.83 21.53 -21.49
CA ASP A 556 -4.59 20.55 -22.27
C ASP A 556 -4.93 19.31 -21.41
N GLN A 557 -5.92 18.54 -21.86
CA GLN A 557 -6.48 17.42 -21.11
C GLN A 557 -5.47 16.29 -20.88
N GLU A 558 -4.63 15.98 -21.87
CA GLU A 558 -3.65 14.89 -21.76
C GLU A 558 -2.56 15.25 -20.74
N THR A 559 -2.03 16.44 -20.82
CA THR A 559 -1.04 16.97 -19.86
C THR A 559 -1.62 17.02 -18.45
N ALA A 560 -2.85 17.52 -18.29
CA ALA A 560 -3.52 17.58 -17.00
C ALA A 560 -3.79 16.18 -16.41
N ARG A 561 -4.23 15.23 -17.24
CA ARG A 561 -4.44 13.83 -16.83
C ARG A 561 -3.16 13.22 -16.28
N ASN A 562 -2.07 13.36 -16.99
CA ASN A 562 -0.77 12.82 -16.54
C ASN A 562 -0.31 13.51 -15.26
N TYR A 563 -0.49 14.82 -15.16
CA TYR A 563 -0.10 15.58 -13.97
C TYR A 563 -0.90 15.19 -12.72
N VAL A 564 -2.23 15.01 -12.82
CA VAL A 564 -3.08 14.52 -11.72
C VAL A 564 -2.65 13.10 -11.30
N ARG A 565 -2.35 12.22 -12.25
CA ARG A 565 -1.84 10.87 -11.97
C ARG A 565 -0.49 10.91 -11.23
N ASP A 566 0.41 11.79 -11.63
CA ASP A 566 1.70 11.97 -10.97
C ASP A 566 1.54 12.60 -9.58
N GLU A 567 0.57 13.53 -9.40
CA GLU A 567 0.25 14.10 -8.09
C GLU A 567 -0.28 13.02 -7.13
N ARG A 568 -1.13 12.10 -7.60
CA ARG A 568 -1.58 10.95 -6.82
C ARG A 568 -0.40 10.07 -6.38
N ARG A 569 0.58 9.82 -7.25
CA ARG A 569 1.79 9.06 -6.92
C ARG A 569 2.64 9.77 -5.86
N ARG A 570 2.82 11.10 -5.96
CA ARG A 570 3.55 11.89 -4.97
C ARG A 570 2.87 11.90 -3.60
N GLU A 571 1.54 11.94 -3.59
CA GLU A 571 0.74 12.08 -2.36
C GLU A 571 0.57 10.75 -1.61
N PHE A 572 0.28 9.64 -2.33
CA PHE A 572 -0.17 8.38 -1.72
C PHE A 572 0.92 7.32 -1.59
N VAL A 573 2.17 7.71 -1.45
CA VAL A 573 3.28 6.78 -1.20
C VAL A 573 2.99 5.92 0.02
N ASN A 574 3.14 4.60 -0.13
CA ASN A 574 2.93 3.60 0.92
C ASN A 574 1.49 3.52 1.47
N GLU A 575 0.48 3.93 0.69
CA GLU A 575 -0.94 3.83 1.06
C GLU A 575 -1.71 2.72 0.31
N GLY A 576 -1.04 1.95 -0.55
CA GLY A 576 -1.68 0.85 -1.29
C GLY A 576 -2.59 1.26 -2.46
N ILE A 577 -2.70 2.56 -2.75
CA ILE A 577 -3.63 3.10 -3.77
C ILE A 577 -3.08 2.94 -5.18
N ASN A 578 -1.78 3.17 -5.37
CA ASN A 578 -1.15 3.27 -6.67
C ASN A 578 -1.37 2.05 -7.57
N PHE A 579 -1.33 0.84 -7.01
CA PHE A 579 -1.57 -0.38 -7.79
C PHE A 579 -2.95 -0.40 -8.44
N PHE A 580 -4.01 -0.05 -7.69
CA PHE A 580 -5.37 0.00 -8.22
C PHE A 580 -5.56 1.10 -9.26
N ASP A 581 -4.88 2.23 -9.08
CA ASP A 581 -4.84 3.32 -10.06
C ASP A 581 -4.20 2.86 -11.36
N GLU A 582 -3.04 2.20 -11.32
CA GLU A 582 -2.35 1.69 -12.50
C GLU A 582 -3.11 0.58 -13.21
N MET A 583 -3.85 -0.26 -12.48
CA MET A 583 -4.74 -1.26 -13.05
C MET A 583 -5.85 -0.60 -13.88
N ARG A 584 -6.57 0.36 -13.31
CA ARG A 584 -7.68 1.06 -13.99
C ARG A 584 -7.23 2.02 -15.11
N TRP A 585 -6.05 2.64 -14.96
CA TRP A 585 -5.45 3.48 -16.02
C TRP A 585 -4.78 2.65 -17.12
N ARG A 586 -4.50 1.38 -16.87
CA ARG A 586 -3.74 0.47 -17.74
C ARG A 586 -2.33 1.00 -18.05
N THR A 587 -1.66 1.50 -17.02
CA THR A 587 -0.30 2.08 -17.11
C THR A 587 0.78 1.20 -16.50
N LEU A 588 0.42 0.09 -15.84
CA LEU A 588 1.32 -0.79 -15.12
C LEU A 588 2.48 -1.30 -15.99
N LYS A 589 2.21 -1.58 -17.29
CA LYS A 589 3.23 -2.02 -18.25
C LYS A 589 4.35 -0.98 -18.40
N GLU A 590 4.00 0.27 -18.60
CA GLU A 590 4.93 1.35 -18.85
C GLU A 590 5.63 1.82 -17.57
N THR A 591 4.93 1.83 -16.46
CA THR A 591 5.43 2.37 -15.19
C THR A 591 6.26 1.36 -14.42
N LYS A 592 5.83 0.11 -14.33
CA LYS A 592 6.50 -0.93 -13.54
C LYS A 592 7.33 -1.89 -14.39
N PHE A 593 6.76 -2.45 -15.44
CA PHE A 593 7.42 -3.49 -16.24
C PHE A 593 8.46 -2.92 -17.22
N SER A 594 8.41 -1.64 -17.53
CA SER A 594 9.44 -0.97 -18.33
C SER A 594 10.73 -0.73 -17.53
N GLN A 595 10.70 -0.89 -16.21
CA GLN A 595 11.81 -0.60 -15.33
C GLN A 595 12.54 -1.86 -14.90
N VAL A 596 13.83 -1.72 -14.60
CA VAL A 596 14.63 -2.80 -14.01
C VAL A 596 14.25 -2.94 -12.54
N CYS A 597 13.95 -4.17 -12.13
CA CYS A 597 13.61 -4.46 -10.73
C CYS A 597 14.79 -4.15 -9.79
N ALA A 598 14.47 -3.74 -8.57
CA ALA A 598 15.41 -3.57 -7.47
C ALA A 598 16.56 -2.56 -7.75
N GLN A 599 16.21 -1.43 -8.35
CA GLN A 599 17.19 -0.37 -8.64
C GLN A 599 17.73 0.28 -7.36
N HIS A 600 19.03 0.53 -7.34
CA HIS A 600 19.68 1.40 -6.37
C HIS A 600 19.27 2.87 -6.55
N ALA A 601 19.60 3.72 -5.58
CA ALA A 601 19.29 5.15 -5.62
C ALA A 601 19.79 5.87 -6.89
N TRP A 602 20.85 5.36 -7.54
CA TRP A 602 21.32 5.88 -8.84
C TRP A 602 20.51 5.41 -10.05
N GLY A 603 19.42 4.69 -9.85
CA GLY A 603 18.57 4.20 -10.94
C GLY A 603 19.15 3.02 -11.72
N GLY A 604 20.13 2.33 -11.17
CA GLY A 604 20.80 1.19 -11.79
C GLY A 604 20.88 -0.04 -10.90
N THR A 605 21.40 -1.15 -11.45
CA THR A 605 21.64 -2.40 -10.74
C THR A 605 23.12 -2.73 -10.75
N GLU A 606 23.64 -3.35 -9.68
CA GLU A 606 25.05 -3.80 -9.66
C GLU A 606 25.28 -5.08 -10.46
N SER A 607 24.26 -5.91 -10.62
CA SER A 607 24.35 -7.17 -11.36
C SER A 607 23.72 -7.08 -12.73
N THR A 608 24.36 -7.73 -13.72
CA THR A 608 23.81 -7.96 -15.06
C THR A 608 22.63 -8.95 -15.04
N GLY A 609 22.26 -9.48 -13.89
CA GLY A 609 21.25 -10.52 -13.69
C GLY A 609 20.13 -10.12 -12.72
N GLY A 610 19.82 -8.83 -12.57
CA GLY A 610 18.66 -8.39 -11.78
C GLY A 610 17.38 -9.08 -12.27
N THR A 611 16.49 -9.45 -11.35
CA THR A 611 15.19 -10.01 -11.71
C THR A 611 14.44 -8.98 -12.55
N THR A 612 14.26 -9.26 -13.82
CA THR A 612 13.47 -8.41 -14.70
C THR A 612 12.00 -8.77 -14.48
N TYR A 613 11.15 -7.79 -14.23
CA TYR A 613 9.72 -8.00 -14.28
C TYR A 613 9.32 -8.32 -15.73
N ASN A 614 8.63 -9.46 -15.90
CA ASN A 614 8.25 -9.94 -17.21
C ASN A 614 6.80 -9.59 -17.51
N TRP A 615 6.59 -8.75 -18.53
CA TRP A 615 5.26 -8.51 -19.04
C TRP A 615 4.80 -9.72 -19.87
N ILE A 616 3.78 -10.42 -19.37
CA ILE A 616 3.22 -11.60 -20.05
C ILE A 616 2.05 -11.26 -20.99
N GLY A 617 1.63 -10.00 -21.02
CA GLY A 617 0.54 -9.50 -21.86
C GLY A 617 -0.52 -8.75 -21.06
N ASP A 618 -1.52 -8.23 -21.77
CA ASP A 618 -2.59 -7.39 -21.18
C ASP A 618 -3.50 -8.15 -20.20
N GLN A 619 -3.40 -9.47 -20.12
CA GLN A 619 -4.04 -10.26 -19.04
C GLN A 619 -3.58 -9.84 -17.64
N TRP A 620 -2.46 -9.15 -17.49
CA TRP A 620 -2.03 -8.56 -16.22
C TRP A 620 -3.04 -7.59 -15.61
N TYR A 621 -3.82 -6.90 -16.47
CA TYR A 621 -4.85 -5.97 -15.99
C TYR A 621 -6.13 -6.67 -15.51
N THR A 622 -6.15 -8.00 -15.49
CA THR A 622 -7.23 -8.81 -14.93
C THR A 622 -6.62 -10.06 -14.32
N TRP A 623 -6.65 -10.15 -13.01
CA TRP A 623 -6.14 -11.32 -12.32
C TRP A 623 -6.98 -12.57 -12.63
N PRO A 624 -6.35 -13.74 -12.70
CA PRO A 624 -7.09 -14.97 -12.98
C PRO A 624 -7.98 -15.35 -11.80
N VAL A 625 -9.18 -15.80 -12.07
CA VAL A 625 -9.93 -16.57 -11.07
C VAL A 625 -9.03 -17.72 -10.62
N PRO A 626 -8.83 -17.96 -9.31
CA PRO A 626 -7.91 -19.00 -8.85
C PRO A 626 -8.27 -20.36 -9.42
N LYS A 627 -7.27 -21.14 -9.84
CA LYS A 627 -7.49 -22.45 -10.47
C LYS A 627 -8.31 -23.38 -9.57
N SER A 628 -8.05 -23.39 -8.28
CA SER A 628 -8.83 -24.20 -7.33
C SER A 628 -10.30 -23.82 -7.26
N GLU A 629 -10.66 -22.55 -7.44
CA GLU A 629 -12.05 -22.10 -7.47
C GLU A 629 -12.76 -22.55 -8.75
N ILE A 630 -12.09 -22.55 -9.90
CA ILE A 630 -12.61 -23.11 -11.16
C ILE A 630 -12.81 -24.63 -11.03
N GLU A 631 -11.90 -25.34 -10.35
CA GLU A 631 -12.02 -26.77 -10.12
C GLU A 631 -13.19 -27.13 -9.17
N LEU A 632 -13.46 -26.27 -8.17
CA LEU A 632 -14.60 -26.43 -7.24
C LEU A 632 -15.93 -26.06 -7.87
N ASN A 633 -15.95 -25.04 -8.74
CA ASN A 633 -17.16 -24.60 -9.46
C ASN A 633 -16.91 -24.60 -10.98
N PRO A 634 -17.12 -25.76 -11.66
CA PRO A 634 -16.91 -25.88 -13.11
C PRO A 634 -17.86 -25.04 -13.97
N ALA A 635 -18.88 -24.42 -13.39
CA ALA A 635 -19.76 -23.50 -14.10
C ALA A 635 -19.12 -22.12 -14.33
N MET A 636 -18.06 -21.77 -13.59
CA MET A 636 -17.31 -20.53 -13.79
C MET A 636 -16.44 -20.60 -15.06
N THR A 637 -16.31 -19.47 -15.72
CA THR A 637 -15.46 -19.32 -16.89
C THR A 637 -14.03 -18.97 -16.47
N PRO A 638 -12.99 -19.69 -16.91
CA PRO A 638 -11.61 -19.31 -16.76
C PRO A 638 -11.34 -17.90 -17.33
N THR A 639 -10.51 -17.12 -16.64
CA THR A 639 -10.18 -15.76 -17.08
C THR A 639 -9.40 -15.80 -18.42
N PRO A 640 -9.87 -15.10 -19.46
CA PRO A 640 -9.22 -15.09 -20.75
C PRO A 640 -7.75 -14.62 -20.68
N GLY A 641 -6.89 -15.24 -21.50
CA GLY A 641 -5.47 -14.92 -21.55
C GLY A 641 -4.60 -15.63 -20.50
N TRP A 642 -5.20 -16.32 -19.53
CA TRP A 642 -4.49 -17.13 -18.54
C TRP A 642 -4.59 -18.62 -18.86
N GLU A 643 -3.49 -19.36 -18.64
CA GLU A 643 -3.44 -20.83 -18.84
C GLU A 643 -3.79 -21.55 -17.53
N TYR A 644 -4.85 -22.40 -17.55
CA TYR A 644 -5.38 -23.12 -16.38
C TYR A 644 -4.94 -24.58 -16.31
#